data_491c66cecf3ee76834c587c084dddbf1
#
_entry.id   491c66cecf3ee76834c587c084dddbf1
#
_cell.length_a   1.000
_cell.length_b   1.000
_cell.length_c   1.000
_cell.angle_alpha   90.00
_cell.angle_beta   90.00
_cell.angle_gamma   90.00
#
_symmetry.space_group_name_H-M   'P 1'
#
loop_
_entity.id
_entity.type
_entity.pdbx_description
1 polymer ?
#
loop_
_entity_poly.entity_id
_entity_poly.type
_entity_poly.pdbx_seq_one_letter_code
_entity_poly.pdbx_strand_id
1 'polypeptide(L)'
;MPFHVGSGCLPATISNLRINRIAQSASPPEMSLWEKIKEFFCSTHQTEALECIWMISHPPAGTTREAVVSRFEQLRTLAYVGCEESIQSGRHGEGQFCILDADSQEILSVTLDDYGNYTVNCLGYHETHRFTLETEQGEECAGPAEGTPQVPAEYGTAWQEWERAAPAGESLDRAEMVQEMRACLNNGNAVLNVGELGLTTLPDCLPAHITTLIIPRNNLARLPALPPGLRELIVSNNPLTSLTALPPGLRDLTVINSHLLTSLPELPSGLQTLSAYGNQLTRLPELPSGLQELSISNNQLTSLPELPSELSKLHVDNNQLTGLPELPSELSKLYADNNQLTGLPELPSELKELAVSGNQLTGLPELPSELKVLAVSGNPLPSLPALPPGLQELWLHHNQLTRQPEIITGLSSEVTVYLGGPLPERILQTLRDITSAPGYSGPRIRFNMAPSVHWGTRALHLAVADWLAPAREGEPAPADRWHVFGREDNADAFSLFLDRLSETENFKKDAGFKAQISSWLAHLAEDNVLRAKTFAMATEATSSCEDRATLALHQMQNVQLVHNAEKGEYDDNLAALVATGREMFRLGKLEQIAREKAGTLVLVDEIEVYLAYQNKLRKPLGLTSVTAEMRFFGVSGVTVTDLQAAELQVKAAEKSEFREWMLQWGPLHSVLERKAPERINALREKQISDYEKAYRMLSDTELKPSGLVGNTDAERIIGTRAMESAKKAFLDGLRPLVDEILGSYLKARRRLN
;
A
#
# COMPACT_ATOMS: atom_id res chain seq x y z
N MET A 1 0.14 -8.16 -11.37
CA MET A 1 0.25 -8.39 -9.91
C MET A 1 -0.95 -9.18 -9.47
N PRO A 2 -0.82 -10.29 -8.78
CA PRO A 2 -1.98 -11.04 -8.31
C PRO A 2 -2.66 -10.25 -7.21
N PHE A 3 -3.96 -10.02 -7.37
CA PHE A 3 -4.79 -9.43 -6.33
C PHE A 3 -4.91 -10.40 -5.17
N HIS A 4 -4.31 -10.07 -4.05
CA HIS A 4 -4.64 -10.68 -2.78
C HIS A 4 -5.88 -9.99 -2.23
N VAL A 5 -7.04 -10.53 -2.55
CA VAL A 5 -8.19 -10.36 -1.67
C VAL A 5 -7.99 -11.37 -0.55
N GLY A 6 -7.25 -10.96 0.45
CA GLY A 6 -7.11 -11.72 1.68
C GLY A 6 -8.46 -11.76 2.38
N SER A 7 -9.06 -12.94 2.41
CA SER A 7 -10.09 -13.24 3.38
C SER A 7 -9.50 -13.14 4.79
N GLY A 8 -9.91 -12.16 5.53
CA GLY A 8 -9.53 -11.97 6.92
C GLY A 8 -8.63 -10.76 7.11
N CYS A 9 -9.25 -9.70 7.56
CA CYS A 9 -8.56 -8.51 8.06
C CYS A 9 -7.57 -8.87 9.15
N LEU A 10 -6.30 -8.90 8.78
CA LEU A 10 -5.24 -8.40 9.64
C LEU A 10 -4.71 -7.16 8.95
N PRO A 11 -4.53 -6.03 9.65
CA PRO A 11 -3.96 -4.85 9.06
C PRO A 11 -2.60 -5.20 8.47
N ALA A 12 -2.36 -4.73 7.26
CA ALA A 12 -1.12 -4.89 6.56
C ALA A 12 0.04 -4.47 7.45
N THR A 13 1.00 -5.37 7.58
CA THR A 13 2.39 -5.13 7.96
C THR A 13 2.66 -4.06 9.01
N ILE A 14 2.42 -4.39 10.26
CA ILE A 14 3.29 -3.90 11.33
C ILE A 14 4.68 -4.43 10.97
N SER A 15 5.66 -3.55 10.74
CA SER A 15 7.01 -3.98 10.36
C SER A 15 7.56 -4.94 11.42
N ASN A 16 8.30 -5.97 11.01
CA ASN A 16 8.88 -6.98 11.90
C ASN A 16 9.73 -6.37 13.05
N LEU A 17 10.33 -5.20 12.83
CA LEU A 17 11.01 -4.42 13.87
C LEU A 17 10.07 -3.93 14.99
N ARG A 18 8.80 -3.67 14.68
CA ARG A 18 7.81 -3.21 15.67
C ARG A 18 7.21 -4.35 16.47
N ILE A 19 6.93 -5.48 15.83
CA ILE A 19 6.52 -6.71 16.54
C ILE A 19 7.62 -7.14 17.51
N ASN A 20 8.89 -7.06 17.10
CA ASN A 20 10.03 -7.38 17.96
C ASN A 20 10.22 -6.38 19.11
N ARG A 21 9.94 -5.09 18.92
CA ARG A 21 9.96 -4.09 20.01
C ARG A 21 8.81 -4.30 20.99
N ILE A 22 7.62 -4.61 20.51
CA ILE A 22 6.44 -4.93 21.35
C ILE A 22 6.66 -6.27 22.07
N ALA A 23 7.26 -7.26 21.43
CA ALA A 23 7.60 -8.55 22.04
C ALA A 23 8.77 -8.50 23.03
N GLN A 24 9.63 -7.49 22.95
CA GLN A 24 10.72 -7.24 23.91
C GLN A 24 10.27 -6.38 25.10
N SER A 25 9.14 -5.68 25.00
CA SER A 25 8.55 -5.02 26.16
C SER A 25 7.92 -6.04 27.08
N ALA A 26 8.31 -6.01 28.36
CA ALA A 26 7.95 -7.04 29.34
C ALA A 26 6.51 -6.90 29.87
N SER A 27 5.59 -6.17 29.20
CA SER A 27 4.25 -5.97 29.75
C SER A 27 3.09 -6.12 28.74
N PRO A 28 2.06 -6.91 29.11
CA PRO A 28 0.84 -7.16 28.36
C PRO A 28 -0.10 -5.96 28.12
N PRO A 29 -0.02 -4.82 28.84
CA PRO A 29 -1.00 -3.74 28.76
C PRO A 29 -1.01 -2.97 27.41
N GLU A 30 0.10 -2.96 26.67
CA GLU A 30 0.25 -2.13 25.47
C GLU A 30 -0.62 -2.61 24.30
N MET A 31 -0.71 -3.91 24.10
CA MET A 31 -1.58 -4.46 23.05
C MET A 31 -3.06 -4.22 23.34
N SER A 32 -3.47 -4.28 24.62
CA SER A 32 -4.86 -4.01 24.99
C SER A 32 -5.21 -2.52 24.89
N LEU A 33 -4.27 -1.63 25.16
CA LEU A 33 -4.43 -0.21 24.92
C LEU A 33 -4.59 0.09 23.42
N TRP A 34 -3.68 -0.44 22.60
CA TRP A 34 -3.72 -0.25 21.15
C TRP A 34 -5.04 -0.72 20.53
N GLU A 35 -5.53 -1.91 20.91
CA GLU A 35 -6.80 -2.45 20.43
C GLU A 35 -8.00 -1.55 20.74
N LYS A 36 -7.94 -0.76 21.82
CA LYS A 36 -8.99 0.18 22.19
C LYS A 36 -8.96 1.53 21.47
N ILE A 37 -7.79 1.95 21.02
CA ILE A 37 -7.61 3.29 20.45
C ILE A 37 -7.19 3.30 18.97
N LYS A 38 -6.81 2.15 18.40
CA LYS A 38 -6.40 2.07 16.97
C LYS A 38 -7.44 2.62 16.00
N GLU A 39 -8.71 2.54 16.37
CA GLU A 39 -9.82 3.02 15.54
C GLU A 39 -9.96 4.55 15.56
N PHE A 40 -9.28 5.23 16.48
CA PHE A 40 -9.22 6.71 16.47
C PHE A 40 -8.33 7.25 15.36
N PHE A 41 -7.50 6.38 14.73
CA PHE A 41 -6.50 6.77 13.74
C PHE A 41 -6.77 6.12 12.40
N CYS A 42 -6.59 6.87 11.31
CA CYS A 42 -6.69 6.30 9.97
C CYS A 42 -5.56 5.27 9.74
N SER A 43 -5.79 4.33 8.82
CA SER A 43 -4.85 3.22 8.56
C SER A 43 -3.45 3.69 8.15
N THR A 44 -3.31 4.90 7.59
CA THR A 44 -2.03 5.52 7.23
C THR A 44 -1.28 6.09 8.44
N HIS A 45 -1.98 6.46 9.52
CA HIS A 45 -1.42 7.07 10.73
C HIS A 45 -1.38 6.14 11.95
N GLN A 46 -1.90 4.92 11.84
CA GLN A 46 -1.90 3.96 12.95
C GLN A 46 -0.50 3.62 13.43
N THR A 47 0.46 3.61 12.52
CA THR A 47 1.85 3.31 12.81
C THR A 47 2.51 4.41 13.64
N GLU A 48 2.27 5.66 13.27
CA GLU A 48 2.80 6.86 13.95
C GLU A 48 2.12 7.04 15.31
N ALA A 49 0.80 6.81 15.37
CA ALA A 49 0.04 6.84 16.61
C ALA A 49 0.55 5.78 17.61
N LEU A 50 0.87 4.57 17.14
CA LEU A 50 1.42 3.51 17.98
C LEU A 50 2.80 3.88 18.55
N GLU A 51 3.66 4.54 17.76
CA GLU A 51 4.93 5.05 18.24
C GLU A 51 4.76 6.14 19.30
N CYS A 52 3.87 7.11 19.05
CA CYS A 52 3.57 8.14 20.03
C CYS A 52 3.08 7.55 21.36
N ILE A 53 2.17 6.58 21.31
CA ILE A 53 1.66 5.90 22.51
C ILE A 53 2.76 5.13 23.22
N TRP A 54 3.60 4.42 22.48
CA TRP A 54 4.71 3.68 23.06
C TRP A 54 5.71 4.61 23.75
N MET A 55 6.08 5.72 23.12
CA MET A 55 6.98 6.73 23.68
C MET A 55 6.36 7.45 24.90
N ILE A 56 5.04 7.60 24.93
CA ILE A 56 4.31 8.12 26.09
C ILE A 56 4.31 7.11 27.23
N SER A 57 4.15 5.82 26.95
CA SER A 57 4.11 4.75 27.96
C SER A 57 5.50 4.34 28.46
N HIS A 58 6.55 4.51 27.64
CA HIS A 58 7.94 4.15 27.95
C HIS A 58 8.87 5.31 27.59
N PRO A 59 8.82 6.40 28.36
CA PRO A 59 9.62 7.57 28.08
C PRO A 59 11.12 7.24 28.17
N PRO A 60 11.94 7.59 27.16
CA PRO A 60 13.39 7.47 27.25
C PRO A 60 13.95 8.25 28.43
N ALA A 61 15.09 7.82 28.96
CA ALA A 61 15.78 8.56 30.00
C ALA A 61 16.11 9.99 29.51
N GLY A 62 15.67 11.01 30.27
CA GLY A 62 15.84 12.40 29.89
C GLY A 62 14.65 13.02 29.12
N THR A 63 13.52 12.33 29.00
CA THR A 63 12.28 12.91 28.45
C THR A 63 11.85 14.14 29.29
N THR A 64 11.58 15.26 28.65
CA THR A 64 11.13 16.49 29.32
C THR A 64 9.60 16.55 29.34
N ARG A 65 9.05 17.46 30.18
CA ARG A 65 7.61 17.74 30.24
C ARG A 65 7.06 18.13 28.87
N GLU A 66 7.79 18.99 28.17
CA GLU A 66 7.44 19.52 26.85
C GLU A 66 7.40 18.41 25.81
N ALA A 67 8.32 17.45 25.86
CA ALA A 67 8.34 16.29 24.96
C ALA A 67 7.09 15.40 25.12
N VAL A 68 6.62 15.22 26.36
CA VAL A 68 5.38 14.48 26.65
C VAL A 68 4.15 15.22 26.10
N VAL A 69 4.08 16.54 26.36
CA VAL A 69 3.01 17.39 25.81
C VAL A 69 2.98 17.32 24.31
N SER A 70 4.14 17.44 23.67
CA SER A 70 4.28 17.36 22.21
C SER A 70 3.78 16.03 21.65
N ARG A 71 4.10 14.90 22.30
CA ARG A 71 3.62 13.57 21.87
C ARG A 71 2.10 13.41 21.97
N PHE A 72 1.48 14.00 23.00
CA PHE A 72 0.02 14.01 23.10
C PHE A 72 -0.63 14.90 22.04
N GLU A 73 -0.05 16.07 21.74
CA GLU A 73 -0.56 16.93 20.66
C GLU A 73 -0.35 16.29 19.28
N GLN A 74 0.78 15.64 19.04
CA GLN A 74 1.01 14.84 17.83
C GLN A 74 -0.04 13.73 17.70
N LEU A 75 -0.32 13.01 18.79
CA LEU A 75 -1.34 11.96 18.80
C LEU A 75 -2.74 12.53 18.46
N ARG A 76 -3.07 13.72 18.95
CA ARG A 76 -4.32 14.42 18.60
C ARG A 76 -4.40 14.77 17.11
N THR A 77 -3.31 15.20 16.50
CA THR A 77 -3.27 15.55 15.07
C THR A 77 -3.40 14.30 14.15
N LEU A 78 -3.00 13.12 14.65
CA LEU A 78 -3.13 11.86 13.93
C LEU A 78 -4.52 11.24 14.06
N ALA A 79 -5.35 11.72 14.98
CA ALA A 79 -6.69 11.20 15.21
C ALA A 79 -7.65 11.63 14.09
N TYR A 80 -8.71 10.85 13.87
CA TYR A 80 -9.82 11.26 13.01
C TYR A 80 -10.51 12.51 13.57
N VAL A 81 -11.05 13.32 12.65
CA VAL A 81 -11.89 14.47 13.03
C VAL A 81 -13.05 14.03 13.92
N GLY A 82 -13.08 14.54 15.14
CA GLY A 82 -14.03 14.17 16.19
C GLY A 82 -13.52 13.14 17.21
N CYS A 83 -12.40 12.46 16.95
CA CYS A 83 -11.74 11.59 17.94
C CYS A 83 -10.62 12.30 18.72
N GLU A 84 -10.19 13.47 18.29
CA GLU A 84 -9.22 14.31 18.99
C GLU A 84 -9.69 14.74 20.38
N GLU A 85 -11.02 14.80 20.60
CA GLU A 85 -11.62 15.10 21.90
C GLU A 85 -11.42 13.97 22.94
N SER A 86 -11.11 12.76 22.47
CA SER A 86 -10.78 11.63 23.33
C SER A 86 -9.33 11.68 23.85
N ILE A 87 -8.50 12.58 23.31
CA ILE A 87 -7.11 12.79 23.72
C ILE A 87 -7.05 14.15 24.42
N GLN A 88 -7.04 14.16 25.75
CA GLN A 88 -7.25 15.35 26.56
C GLN A 88 -6.02 15.73 27.38
N SER A 89 -5.81 17.04 27.50
CA SER A 89 -4.85 17.63 28.43
C SER A 89 -5.60 18.43 29.51
N GLY A 90 -5.15 18.35 30.77
CA GLY A 90 -5.63 19.20 31.85
C GLY A 90 -6.95 18.81 32.49
N ARG A 91 -7.52 17.64 32.26
CA ARG A 91 -8.82 17.22 32.81
C ARG A 91 -8.85 17.17 34.34
N HIS A 92 -7.72 16.84 34.97
CA HIS A 92 -7.58 16.74 36.43
C HIS A 92 -6.55 17.71 37.01
N GLY A 93 -6.03 18.67 36.21
CA GLY A 93 -5.05 19.67 36.62
C GLY A 93 -3.96 19.92 35.56
N GLU A 94 -3.17 20.97 35.76
CA GLU A 94 -1.98 21.21 34.90
C GLU A 94 -0.97 20.04 35.03
N GLY A 95 -0.50 19.56 33.87
CA GLY A 95 0.46 18.43 33.83
C GLY A 95 -0.17 17.06 33.78
N GLN A 96 -1.48 16.94 33.55
CA GLN A 96 -2.16 15.66 33.35
C GLN A 96 -2.67 15.52 31.93
N PHE A 97 -2.45 14.33 31.36
CA PHE A 97 -2.87 13.97 30.02
C PHE A 97 -3.60 12.64 30.07
N CYS A 98 -4.65 12.47 29.29
CA CYS A 98 -5.35 11.20 29.23
C CYS A 98 -5.91 10.90 27.83
N ILE A 99 -6.04 9.62 27.56
CA ILE A 99 -6.77 9.08 26.41
C ILE A 99 -8.00 8.37 26.95
N LEU A 100 -9.17 8.72 26.40
CA LEU A 100 -10.48 8.19 26.79
C LEU A 100 -10.95 7.21 25.71
N ASP A 101 -11.68 6.17 26.14
CA ASP A 101 -12.44 5.33 25.20
C ASP A 101 -13.78 5.96 24.79
N ALA A 102 -14.55 5.25 23.97
CA ALA A 102 -15.85 5.69 23.50
C ALA A 102 -16.87 5.92 24.63
N ASP A 103 -16.67 5.30 25.78
CA ASP A 103 -17.50 5.46 26.97
C ASP A 103 -16.96 6.51 27.96
N SER A 104 -15.98 7.31 27.51
CA SER A 104 -15.29 8.36 28.27
C SER A 104 -14.55 7.84 29.51
N GLN A 105 -14.13 6.56 29.50
CA GLN A 105 -13.28 5.99 30.53
C GLN A 105 -11.79 6.21 30.16
N GLU A 106 -10.96 6.49 31.16
CA GLU A 106 -9.53 6.65 30.95
C GLU A 106 -8.87 5.31 30.67
N ILE A 107 -8.25 5.19 29.50
CA ILE A 107 -7.48 3.99 29.09
C ILE A 107 -5.97 4.18 29.22
N LEU A 108 -5.51 5.41 29.09
CA LEU A 108 -4.13 5.81 29.40
C LEU A 108 -4.20 7.16 30.10
N SER A 109 -3.55 7.32 31.22
CA SER A 109 -3.31 8.63 31.82
C SER A 109 -1.86 8.82 32.21
N VAL A 110 -1.41 10.05 32.08
CA VAL A 110 -0.06 10.48 32.40
C VAL A 110 -0.11 11.66 33.32
N THR A 111 0.63 11.57 34.42
CA THR A 111 0.72 12.65 35.40
C THR A 111 2.19 13.09 35.55
N LEU A 112 2.42 14.37 35.38
CA LEU A 112 3.71 15.02 35.64
C LEU A 112 3.58 15.83 36.93
N ASP A 113 4.36 15.51 37.94
CA ASP A 113 4.38 16.27 39.18
C ASP A 113 5.47 17.35 39.18
N ASP A 114 5.38 18.28 40.13
CA ASP A 114 6.35 19.39 40.27
C ASP A 114 7.73 18.90 40.79
N TYR A 115 7.84 17.64 41.17
CA TYR A 115 9.08 16.99 41.64
C TYR A 115 9.82 16.23 40.54
N GLY A 116 9.34 16.32 39.31
CA GLY A 116 9.93 15.68 38.14
C GLY A 116 9.65 14.19 38.05
N ASN A 117 8.54 13.72 38.65
CA ASN A 117 8.10 12.36 38.44
C ASN A 117 7.05 12.32 37.30
N TYR A 118 7.18 11.29 36.48
CA TYR A 118 6.31 11.00 35.37
C TYR A 118 5.61 9.66 35.64
N THR A 119 4.33 9.69 35.87
CA THR A 119 3.57 8.49 36.20
C THR A 119 2.62 8.15 35.07
N VAL A 120 2.76 6.93 34.54
CA VAL A 120 1.89 6.36 33.52
C VAL A 120 0.95 5.36 34.15
N ASN A 121 -0.35 5.51 33.90
CA ASN A 121 -1.38 4.55 34.28
C ASN A 121 -2.07 4.04 33.02
N CYS A 122 -2.12 2.74 32.84
CA CYS A 122 -2.77 2.11 31.70
C CYS A 122 -3.39 0.78 32.12
N LEU A 123 -4.71 0.65 32.13
CA LEU A 123 -5.45 -0.61 32.29
C LEU A 123 -4.92 -1.56 33.41
N GLY A 124 -4.57 -0.99 34.57
CA GLY A 124 -4.04 -1.76 35.71
C GLY A 124 -2.51 -1.83 35.78
N TYR A 125 -1.83 -1.22 34.84
CA TYR A 125 -0.38 -0.98 34.88
C TYR A 125 -0.12 0.42 35.45
N HIS A 126 0.85 0.52 36.34
CA HIS A 126 1.25 1.78 36.98
C HIS A 126 2.75 1.82 37.10
N GLU A 127 3.39 2.74 36.40
CA GLU A 127 4.85 2.91 36.43
C GLU A 127 5.19 4.40 36.61
N THR A 128 6.19 4.66 37.45
CA THR A 128 6.67 6.00 37.70
C THR A 128 8.13 6.11 37.30
N HIS A 129 8.41 7.01 36.37
CA HIS A 129 9.76 7.38 35.93
C HIS A 129 10.16 8.69 36.56
N ARG A 130 11.45 8.92 36.73
CA ARG A 130 11.98 10.15 37.31
C ARG A 130 12.75 10.94 36.27
N PHE A 131 12.35 12.19 36.04
CA PHE A 131 13.08 13.12 35.18
C PHE A 131 14.17 13.87 35.94
N THR A 132 15.22 14.23 35.21
CA THR A 132 16.22 15.19 35.70
C THR A 132 15.67 16.59 35.42
N LEU A 133 15.25 17.29 36.47
CA LEU A 133 14.95 18.72 36.39
C LEU A 133 16.29 19.45 36.17
N GLU A 134 16.43 20.18 35.07
CA GLU A 134 17.46 21.19 34.96
C GLU A 134 17.09 22.36 35.86
N THR A 135 17.60 22.36 37.07
CA THR A 135 17.67 23.58 37.88
C THR A 135 18.95 24.30 37.59
N GLU A 136 18.84 25.53 37.08
CA GLU A 136 19.93 26.49 37.12
C GLU A 136 20.40 26.75 38.56
N GLN A 137 21.66 26.68 38.75
CA GLN A 137 22.56 27.31 39.70
C GLN A 137 23.41 26.37 40.58
N GLY A 138 24.70 26.39 40.28
CA GLY A 138 25.80 26.74 41.18
C GLY A 138 26.36 25.69 42.12
N GLU A 139 27.64 25.43 41.89
CA GLU A 139 28.74 25.08 42.81
C GLU A 139 29.08 23.61 43.07
N GLU A 140 30.26 23.32 42.56
CA GLU A 140 31.32 22.36 42.87
C GLU A 140 31.11 21.34 43.99
N CYS A 141 31.32 20.06 43.62
CA CYS A 141 32.35 19.24 44.25
C CYS A 141 32.71 18.02 43.38
N ALA A 142 34.00 17.83 43.26
CA ALA A 142 34.66 16.88 42.39
C ALA A 142 34.61 15.41 42.79
N GLY A 143 34.62 14.52 41.79
CA GLY A 143 35.00 13.11 41.85
C GLY A 143 34.85 12.47 40.47
N PRO A 144 35.80 11.67 39.96
CA PRO A 144 35.90 11.39 38.53
C PRO A 144 34.94 10.30 38.12
N ALA A 145 34.04 10.62 37.21
CA ALA A 145 33.31 9.66 36.40
C ALA A 145 33.79 9.73 34.96
N GLU A 146 34.00 8.59 34.38
CA GLU A 146 34.53 8.32 33.04
C GLU A 146 33.82 9.11 31.93
N GLY A 147 34.63 9.63 31.00
CA GLY A 147 34.27 10.67 30.06
C GLY A 147 33.14 10.32 29.10
N THR A 148 32.06 11.06 29.16
CA THR A 148 31.14 11.33 28.07
C THR A 148 31.85 12.16 27.02
N PRO A 149 31.84 11.80 25.74
CA PRO A 149 32.39 12.64 24.69
C PRO A 149 31.61 13.98 24.65
N GLN A 150 32.26 15.06 24.99
CA GLN A 150 31.67 16.40 24.88
C GLN A 150 31.45 16.75 23.42
N VAL A 151 30.24 17.17 23.07
CA VAL A 151 29.92 17.79 21.78
C VAL A 151 30.91 18.94 21.56
N PRO A 152 31.63 19.02 20.45
CA PRO A 152 32.51 20.16 20.18
C PRO A 152 31.74 21.46 20.32
N ALA A 153 32.29 22.43 21.04
CA ALA A 153 31.62 23.70 21.37
C ALA A 153 31.07 24.44 20.13
N GLU A 154 31.67 24.21 18.96
CA GLU A 154 31.25 24.76 17.66
C GLU A 154 29.86 24.26 17.22
N TYR A 155 29.52 22.99 17.43
CA TYR A 155 28.19 22.46 17.09
C TYR A 155 27.09 22.95 18.04
N GLY A 156 27.40 22.99 19.34
CA GLY A 156 26.42 23.34 20.36
C GLY A 156 25.83 24.73 20.15
N THR A 157 26.64 25.73 19.82
CA THR A 157 26.20 27.10 19.59
C THR A 157 25.38 27.21 18.29
N ALA A 158 25.87 26.64 17.19
CA ALA A 158 25.22 26.73 15.88
C ALA A 158 23.83 26.03 15.87
N TRP A 159 23.73 24.87 16.51
CA TRP A 159 22.47 24.15 16.62
C TRP A 159 21.45 24.85 17.51
N GLN A 160 21.87 25.43 18.64
CA GLN A 160 21.00 26.21 19.50
C GLN A 160 20.53 27.50 18.83
N GLU A 161 21.37 28.18 18.04
CA GLU A 161 20.97 29.35 17.26
C GLU A 161 19.94 29.00 16.20
N TRP A 162 20.14 27.88 15.48
CA TRP A 162 19.19 27.39 14.47
C TRP A 162 17.87 26.97 15.11
N GLU A 163 17.90 26.27 16.24
CA GLU A 163 16.72 25.87 17.00
C GLU A 163 15.91 27.10 17.48
N ARG A 164 16.58 28.10 18.06
CA ARG A 164 15.95 29.36 18.52
C ARG A 164 15.38 30.19 17.37
N ALA A 165 15.93 30.10 16.19
CA ALA A 165 15.46 30.79 14.99
C ALA A 165 14.28 30.05 14.29
N ALA A 166 13.65 29.07 14.94
CA ALA A 166 12.57 28.30 14.39
C ALA A 166 11.35 29.19 14.03
N PRO A 167 10.74 28.99 12.85
CA PRO A 167 9.44 29.58 12.53
C PRO A 167 8.35 29.09 13.50
N ALA A 168 7.24 29.84 13.58
CA ALA A 168 6.11 29.43 14.39
C ALA A 168 5.59 28.05 13.92
N GLY A 169 5.58 27.07 14.82
CA GLY A 169 5.16 25.70 14.55
C GLY A 169 6.30 24.71 14.25
N GLU A 170 7.56 25.15 14.05
CA GLU A 170 8.69 24.27 13.73
C GLU A 170 9.68 24.08 14.89
N SER A 171 9.43 24.70 16.04
CA SER A 171 10.39 24.70 17.15
C SER A 171 10.60 23.33 17.77
N LEU A 172 9.56 22.49 17.82
CA LEU A 172 9.64 21.13 18.34
C LEU A 172 10.42 20.20 17.38
N ASP A 173 10.15 20.33 16.10
CA ASP A 173 10.79 19.53 15.06
C ASP A 173 12.28 19.85 14.98
N ARG A 174 12.66 21.13 15.17
CA ARG A 174 14.07 21.53 15.27
C ARG A 174 14.75 21.03 16.53
N ALA A 175 14.06 21.06 17.66
CA ALA A 175 14.58 20.50 18.92
C ALA A 175 14.82 18.99 18.78
N GLU A 176 13.90 18.26 18.15
CA GLU A 176 14.05 16.84 17.87
C GLU A 176 15.25 16.56 16.96
N MET A 177 15.39 17.30 15.86
CA MET A 177 16.57 17.17 15.00
C MET A 177 17.89 17.44 15.75
N VAL A 178 17.94 18.46 16.60
CA VAL A 178 19.12 18.76 17.42
C VAL A 178 19.41 17.62 18.39
N GLN A 179 18.40 17.02 18.98
CA GLN A 179 18.55 15.85 19.84
C GLN A 179 19.11 14.64 19.09
N GLU A 180 18.60 14.36 17.90
CA GLU A 180 19.10 13.27 17.05
C GLU A 180 20.55 13.51 16.61
N MET A 181 20.91 14.75 16.25
CA MET A 181 22.30 15.09 15.93
C MET A 181 23.25 14.93 17.14
N ARG A 182 22.79 15.30 18.35
CA ARG A 182 23.54 15.08 19.59
C ARG A 182 23.70 13.60 19.90
N ALA A 183 22.63 12.82 19.78
CA ALA A 183 22.66 11.38 19.96
C ALA A 183 23.59 10.71 18.96
N CYS A 184 23.54 11.14 17.69
CA CYS A 184 24.43 10.67 16.65
C CYS A 184 25.90 10.90 16.98
N LEU A 185 26.28 12.13 17.47
CA LEU A 185 27.62 12.41 17.92
C LEU A 185 28.04 11.59 19.13
N ASN A 186 27.19 11.52 20.15
CA ASN A 186 27.50 10.85 21.42
C ASN A 186 27.69 9.35 21.24
N ASN A 187 26.89 8.74 20.38
CA ASN A 187 26.92 7.30 20.12
C ASN A 187 27.89 6.91 18.98
N GLY A 188 28.50 7.89 18.31
CA GLY A 188 29.37 7.65 17.14
C GLY A 188 28.63 7.03 15.95
N ASN A 189 27.30 7.26 15.83
CA ASN A 189 26.49 6.72 14.75
C ASN A 189 26.87 7.38 13.42
N ALA A 190 27.16 6.58 12.42
CA ALA A 190 27.47 7.06 11.08
C ALA A 190 26.21 7.44 10.26
N VAL A 191 25.02 7.15 10.75
CA VAL A 191 23.72 7.37 10.10
C VAL A 191 22.95 8.43 10.89
N LEU A 192 22.54 9.49 10.22
CA LEU A 192 21.58 10.48 10.74
C LEU A 192 20.29 10.37 9.95
N ASN A 193 19.20 9.99 10.62
CA ASN A 193 17.87 9.91 10.04
C ASN A 193 16.92 10.88 10.74
N VAL A 194 16.45 11.89 10.01
CA VAL A 194 15.58 12.98 10.47
C VAL A 194 14.46 13.23 9.46
N GLY A 195 13.84 12.16 9.00
CA GLY A 195 12.66 12.21 8.13
C GLY A 195 11.39 12.61 8.87
N GLU A 196 10.43 13.19 8.13
CA GLU A 196 9.05 13.45 8.60
C GLU A 196 8.90 14.47 9.74
N LEU A 197 9.89 15.36 9.91
CA LEU A 197 9.87 16.41 10.94
C LEU A 197 9.25 17.74 10.46
N GLY A 198 8.80 17.85 9.22
CA GLY A 198 8.23 19.09 8.69
C GLY A 198 9.21 20.26 8.51
N LEU A 199 10.51 20.04 8.62
CA LEU A 199 11.57 21.05 8.61
C LEU A 199 11.61 21.85 7.32
N THR A 200 11.67 23.17 7.42
CA THR A 200 11.84 24.08 6.26
C THR A 200 13.30 24.37 5.95
N THR A 201 14.19 24.21 6.91
CA THR A 201 15.65 24.35 6.76
C THR A 201 16.38 23.33 7.62
N LEU A 202 17.64 23.09 7.31
CA LEU A 202 18.58 22.37 8.17
C LEU A 202 19.62 23.36 8.76
N PRO A 203 20.28 23.01 9.87
CA PRO A 203 21.37 23.82 10.39
C PRO A 203 22.55 23.86 9.40
N ASP A 204 23.31 24.95 9.39
CA ASP A 204 24.46 25.12 8.46
C ASP A 204 25.56 24.09 8.68
N CYS A 205 25.62 23.45 9.84
CA CYS A 205 26.62 22.43 10.17
C CYS A 205 25.91 21.14 10.65
N LEU A 206 26.12 20.07 9.92
CA LEU A 206 25.73 18.71 10.29
C LEU A 206 26.91 17.97 10.93
N PRO A 207 26.68 16.89 11.70
CA PRO A 207 27.78 16.11 12.29
C PRO A 207 28.75 15.62 11.21
N ALA A 208 30.02 16.01 11.29
CA ALA A 208 31.01 15.79 10.22
C ALA A 208 31.39 14.32 10.00
N HIS A 209 31.11 13.45 10.97
CA HIS A 209 31.48 12.02 10.94
C HIS A 209 30.42 11.13 10.27
N ILE A 210 29.21 11.65 9.96
CA ILE A 210 28.18 10.86 9.34
C ILE A 210 28.55 10.47 7.91
N THR A 211 28.19 9.25 7.55
CA THR A 211 28.35 8.71 6.20
C THR A 211 27.04 8.54 5.47
N THR A 212 25.91 8.52 6.20
CA THR A 212 24.56 8.40 5.64
C THR A 212 23.66 9.48 6.24
N LEU A 213 22.97 10.22 5.38
CA LEU A 213 21.99 11.24 5.74
C LEU A 213 20.63 10.93 5.10
N ILE A 214 19.61 10.73 5.95
CA ILE A 214 18.25 10.36 5.54
C ILE A 214 17.29 11.42 6.06
N ILE A 215 16.72 12.24 5.16
CA ILE A 215 15.82 13.37 5.48
C ILE A 215 14.59 13.42 4.55
N PRO A 216 13.86 12.33 4.36
CA PRO A 216 12.68 12.34 3.50
C PRO A 216 11.50 13.06 4.17
N ARG A 217 10.53 13.49 3.35
CA ARG A 217 9.25 14.07 3.80
C ARG A 217 9.40 15.23 4.78
N ASN A 218 10.22 16.20 4.41
CA ASN A 218 10.33 17.51 5.04
C ASN A 218 9.88 18.60 4.07
N ASN A 219 9.93 19.85 4.48
CA ASN A 219 9.58 21.02 3.67
C ASN A 219 10.83 21.79 3.18
N LEU A 220 11.92 21.06 2.91
CA LEU A 220 13.20 21.64 2.54
C LEU A 220 13.19 22.18 1.11
N ALA A 221 13.41 23.48 0.94
CA ALA A 221 13.59 24.08 -0.39
C ALA A 221 15.06 24.00 -0.88
N ARG A 222 16.02 23.82 0.03
CA ARG A 222 17.46 23.69 -0.23
C ARG A 222 18.16 22.96 0.91
N LEU A 223 19.31 22.38 0.61
CA LEU A 223 20.19 21.76 1.61
C LEU A 223 21.34 22.71 1.99
N PRO A 224 21.87 22.64 3.22
CA PRO A 224 23.14 23.29 3.60
C PRO A 224 24.32 22.58 2.95
N ALA A 225 25.54 23.03 3.29
CA ALA A 225 26.75 22.29 2.96
C ALA A 225 26.72 20.91 3.62
N LEU A 226 26.96 19.88 2.81
CA LEU A 226 26.91 18.49 3.27
C LEU A 226 28.26 18.04 3.86
N PRO A 227 28.27 17.13 4.85
CA PRO A 227 29.50 16.59 5.41
C PRO A 227 30.38 15.94 4.33
N PRO A 228 31.69 16.21 4.31
CA PRO A 228 32.61 15.73 3.26
C PRO A 228 32.79 14.21 3.27
N GLY A 229 32.49 13.53 4.40
CA GLY A 229 32.55 12.08 4.55
C GLY A 229 31.31 11.35 4.12
N LEU A 230 30.26 12.06 3.64
CA LEU A 230 28.98 11.47 3.28
C LEU A 230 29.11 10.54 2.08
N ARG A 231 28.53 9.35 2.19
CA ARG A 231 28.53 8.31 1.16
C ARG A 231 27.14 8.07 0.61
N GLU A 232 26.10 8.28 1.40
CA GLU A 232 24.71 8.07 1.04
C GLU A 232 23.86 9.28 1.45
N LEU A 233 23.05 9.79 0.52
CA LEU A 233 22.12 10.89 0.74
C LEU A 233 20.73 10.51 0.24
N ILE A 234 19.73 10.50 1.14
CA ILE A 234 18.32 10.29 0.83
C ILE A 234 17.54 11.53 1.26
N VAL A 235 16.96 12.26 0.29
CA VAL A 235 16.27 13.54 0.52
C VAL A 235 14.91 13.61 -0.22
N SER A 236 14.25 12.50 -0.33
CA SER A 236 13.00 12.35 -1.09
C SER A 236 11.82 13.11 -0.47
N ASN A 237 10.82 13.47 -1.30
CA ASN A 237 9.59 14.16 -0.86
C ASN A 237 9.88 15.48 -0.12
N ASN A 238 10.70 16.31 -0.70
CA ASN A 238 10.98 17.67 -0.27
C ASN A 238 10.75 18.64 -1.43
N PRO A 239 10.28 19.87 -1.22
CA PRO A 239 10.10 20.87 -2.28
C PRO A 239 11.43 21.52 -2.70
N LEU A 240 12.47 20.69 -2.94
CA LEU A 240 13.80 21.19 -3.32
C LEU A 240 13.76 21.90 -4.67
N THR A 241 14.30 23.09 -4.72
CA THR A 241 14.48 23.84 -5.98
C THR A 241 15.86 23.62 -6.59
N SER A 242 16.85 23.26 -5.76
CA SER A 242 18.21 22.94 -6.18
C SER A 242 18.90 22.06 -5.13
N LEU A 243 19.91 21.35 -5.55
CA LEU A 243 20.88 20.69 -4.66
C LEU A 243 22.15 21.51 -4.58
N THR A 244 22.76 21.56 -3.40
CA THR A 244 24.10 22.11 -3.18
C THR A 244 25.16 21.21 -3.80
N ALA A 245 26.41 21.64 -3.86
CA ALA A 245 27.54 20.82 -4.26
C ALA A 245 27.57 19.51 -3.46
N LEU A 246 27.65 18.38 -4.15
CA LEU A 246 27.66 17.07 -3.55
C LEU A 246 29.05 16.70 -3.03
N PRO A 247 29.16 16.00 -1.89
CA PRO A 247 30.44 15.55 -1.36
C PRO A 247 31.17 14.61 -2.33
N PRO A 248 32.50 14.71 -2.48
CA PRO A 248 33.26 13.92 -3.45
C PRO A 248 33.24 12.39 -3.16
N GLY A 249 32.97 12.02 -1.90
CA GLY A 249 32.87 10.61 -1.46
C GLY A 249 31.51 9.99 -1.60
N LEU A 250 30.50 10.71 -2.13
CA LEU A 250 29.12 10.21 -2.24
C LEU A 250 29.07 9.06 -3.27
N ARG A 251 28.39 7.98 -2.86
CA ARG A 251 28.18 6.78 -3.68
C ARG A 251 26.72 6.58 -4.08
N ASP A 252 25.80 6.93 -3.18
CA ASP A 252 24.38 6.72 -3.37
C ASP A 252 23.64 8.05 -3.17
N LEU A 253 22.91 8.48 -4.21
CA LEU A 253 22.11 9.69 -4.18
C LEU A 253 20.66 9.35 -4.51
N THR A 254 19.74 9.62 -3.58
CA THR A 254 18.29 9.43 -3.76
C THR A 254 17.56 10.75 -3.51
N VAL A 255 16.98 11.32 -4.58
CA VAL A 255 16.22 12.58 -4.59
C VAL A 255 14.91 12.33 -5.35
N ILE A 256 13.93 11.73 -4.69
CA ILE A 256 12.66 11.33 -5.31
C ILE A 256 11.56 12.33 -4.94
N ASN A 257 10.69 12.65 -5.90
CA ASN A 257 9.50 13.50 -5.71
C ASN A 257 9.82 14.90 -5.13
N SER A 258 10.87 15.51 -5.61
CA SER A 258 11.15 16.93 -5.36
C SER A 258 10.64 17.76 -6.54
N HIS A 259 9.32 17.97 -6.59
CA HIS A 259 8.59 18.50 -7.75
C HIS A 259 9.00 19.89 -8.25
N LEU A 260 9.94 20.55 -7.62
CA LEU A 260 10.51 21.84 -8.04
C LEU A 260 11.96 21.71 -8.56
N LEU A 261 12.55 20.51 -8.49
CA LEU A 261 13.93 20.29 -8.90
C LEU A 261 14.03 20.14 -10.42
N THR A 262 14.68 21.12 -11.07
CA THR A 262 14.81 21.18 -12.53
C THR A 262 16.18 20.77 -13.07
N SER A 263 17.20 20.69 -12.20
CA SER A 263 18.57 20.30 -12.55
C SER A 263 19.30 19.68 -11.37
N LEU A 264 20.28 18.83 -11.66
CA LEU A 264 21.24 18.30 -10.69
C LEU A 264 22.57 19.06 -10.80
N PRO A 265 23.35 19.20 -9.71
CA PRO A 265 24.71 19.70 -9.74
C PRO A 265 25.67 18.70 -10.43
N GLU A 266 26.94 19.05 -10.55
CA GLU A 266 27.98 18.08 -10.97
C GLU A 266 27.97 16.87 -10.03
N LEU A 267 28.02 15.67 -10.62
CA LEU A 267 27.97 14.40 -9.88
C LEU A 267 29.39 14.00 -9.46
N PRO A 268 29.55 13.50 -8.22
CA PRO A 268 30.86 13.01 -7.76
C PRO A 268 31.32 11.81 -8.59
N SER A 269 32.63 11.74 -8.88
CA SER A 269 33.22 10.66 -9.68
C SER A 269 33.07 9.26 -9.09
N GLY A 270 32.84 9.16 -7.78
CA GLY A 270 32.61 7.88 -7.06
C GLY A 270 31.16 7.45 -6.94
N LEU A 271 30.21 8.16 -7.57
CA LEU A 271 28.79 7.85 -7.48
C LEU A 271 28.48 6.52 -8.21
N GLN A 272 27.81 5.61 -7.52
CA GLN A 272 27.43 4.27 -8.01
C GLN A 272 25.93 4.17 -8.30
N THR A 273 25.11 4.83 -7.49
CA THR A 273 23.64 4.80 -7.65
C THR A 273 23.10 6.23 -7.68
N LEU A 274 22.30 6.53 -8.70
CA LEU A 274 21.55 7.78 -8.80
C LEU A 274 20.07 7.49 -8.99
N SER A 275 19.24 7.89 -8.01
CA SER A 275 17.79 7.85 -8.10
C SER A 275 17.22 9.26 -7.97
N ALA A 276 16.72 9.81 -9.08
CA ALA A 276 16.09 11.14 -9.14
C ALA A 276 14.70 11.08 -9.82
N TYR A 277 13.93 10.08 -9.47
CA TYR A 277 12.57 9.82 -9.96
C TYR A 277 11.58 10.91 -9.50
N GLY A 278 10.63 11.26 -10.37
CA GLY A 278 9.49 12.12 -10.00
C GLY A 278 9.86 13.59 -9.76
N ASN A 279 10.80 14.11 -10.53
CA ASN A 279 11.23 15.51 -10.48
C ASN A 279 10.81 16.26 -11.78
N GLN A 280 11.37 17.46 -12.02
CA GLN A 280 11.19 18.24 -13.22
C GLN A 280 12.51 18.44 -13.99
N LEU A 281 13.39 17.42 -13.96
CA LEU A 281 14.69 17.50 -14.61
C LEU A 281 14.50 17.59 -16.13
N THR A 282 15.13 18.61 -16.73
CA THR A 282 15.13 18.82 -18.19
C THR A 282 16.42 18.33 -18.85
N ARG A 283 17.48 18.17 -18.08
CA ARG A 283 18.79 17.65 -18.51
C ARG A 283 19.52 17.02 -17.34
N LEU A 284 20.49 16.17 -17.63
CA LEU A 284 21.42 15.61 -16.67
C LEU A 284 22.82 16.22 -16.86
N PRO A 285 23.63 16.33 -15.80
CA PRO A 285 25.07 16.57 -15.92
C PRO A 285 25.78 15.35 -16.55
N GLU A 286 27.08 15.45 -16.77
CA GLU A 286 27.90 14.30 -17.14
C GLU A 286 27.79 13.20 -16.07
N LEU A 287 27.66 11.95 -16.51
CA LEU A 287 27.52 10.82 -15.61
C LEU A 287 28.90 10.27 -15.23
N PRO A 288 29.16 9.97 -13.98
CA PRO A 288 30.44 9.42 -13.56
C PRO A 288 30.65 8.00 -14.10
N SER A 289 31.90 7.66 -14.45
CA SER A 289 32.25 6.38 -15.10
C SER A 289 31.91 5.14 -14.26
N GLY A 290 31.88 5.24 -12.94
CA GLY A 290 31.56 4.15 -12.01
C GLY A 290 30.07 4.01 -11.68
N LEU A 291 29.17 4.74 -12.36
CA LEU A 291 27.73 4.65 -12.11
C LEU A 291 27.17 3.31 -12.60
N GLN A 292 26.52 2.57 -11.70
CA GLN A 292 25.98 1.22 -11.96
C GLN A 292 24.45 1.22 -12.13
N GLU A 293 23.75 2.10 -11.42
CA GLU A 293 22.31 2.22 -11.47
C GLU A 293 21.87 3.67 -11.67
N LEU A 294 21.03 3.90 -12.67
CA LEU A 294 20.46 5.22 -12.97
C LEU A 294 18.94 5.11 -13.07
N SER A 295 18.22 5.76 -12.15
CA SER A 295 16.76 5.85 -12.12
C SER A 295 16.31 7.29 -12.14
N ILE A 296 15.79 7.75 -13.29
CA ILE A 296 15.37 9.13 -13.56
C ILE A 296 14.01 9.18 -14.25
N SER A 297 13.18 8.17 -14.01
CA SER A 297 11.82 8.11 -14.54
C SER A 297 10.95 9.25 -14.00
N ASN A 298 9.86 9.59 -14.72
CA ASN A 298 8.95 10.69 -14.38
C ASN A 298 9.67 12.06 -14.26
N ASN A 299 10.36 12.46 -15.31
CA ASN A 299 11.02 13.76 -15.47
C ASN A 299 10.64 14.39 -16.83
N GLN A 300 11.34 15.43 -17.25
CA GLN A 300 11.11 16.15 -18.51
C GLN A 300 12.34 16.08 -19.45
N LEU A 301 13.09 14.99 -19.39
CA LEU A 301 14.31 14.82 -20.15
C LEU A 301 14.01 14.62 -21.63
N THR A 302 14.69 15.37 -22.51
CA THR A 302 14.60 15.23 -23.97
C THR A 302 15.75 14.43 -24.58
N SER A 303 16.84 14.28 -23.84
CA SER A 303 18.04 13.50 -24.20
C SER A 303 18.78 13.03 -22.96
N LEU A 304 19.65 12.05 -23.14
CA LEU A 304 20.59 11.58 -22.12
C LEU A 304 22.02 11.92 -22.53
N PRO A 305 22.94 12.18 -21.56
CA PRO A 305 24.38 12.20 -21.85
C PRO A 305 24.90 10.80 -22.22
N GLU A 306 26.19 10.70 -22.53
CA GLU A 306 26.86 9.40 -22.71
C GLU A 306 26.69 8.54 -21.45
N LEU A 307 26.37 7.28 -21.65
CA LEU A 307 26.17 6.34 -20.55
C LEU A 307 27.49 5.70 -20.13
N PRO A 308 27.77 5.60 -18.84
CA PRO A 308 29.02 4.98 -18.36
C PRO A 308 29.05 3.48 -18.60
N SER A 309 30.25 2.94 -18.85
CA SER A 309 30.45 1.53 -19.21
C SER A 309 30.01 0.52 -18.14
N GLU A 310 30.04 0.91 -16.86
CA GLU A 310 29.63 0.06 -15.73
C GLU A 310 28.11 0.08 -15.45
N LEU A 311 27.34 0.84 -16.22
CA LEU A 311 25.89 0.95 -15.98
C LEU A 311 25.19 -0.36 -16.29
N SER A 312 24.58 -0.96 -15.26
CA SER A 312 23.86 -2.25 -15.33
C SER A 312 22.35 -2.11 -15.37
N LYS A 313 21.80 -0.99 -14.85
CA LYS A 313 20.37 -0.70 -14.83
C LYS A 313 20.08 0.73 -15.23
N LEU A 314 19.16 0.91 -16.17
CA LEU A 314 18.71 2.22 -16.65
C LEU A 314 17.18 2.30 -16.63
N HIS A 315 16.64 3.19 -15.81
CA HIS A 315 15.21 3.51 -15.72
C HIS A 315 14.99 4.96 -16.12
N VAL A 316 14.34 5.16 -17.27
CA VAL A 316 14.09 6.48 -17.87
C VAL A 316 12.64 6.64 -18.35
N ASP A 317 11.74 5.86 -17.78
CA ASP A 317 10.31 5.86 -18.12
C ASP A 317 9.67 7.23 -17.93
N ASN A 318 8.61 7.52 -18.68
CA ASN A 318 7.84 8.76 -18.54
C ASN A 318 8.72 10.02 -18.61
N ASN A 319 9.46 10.14 -19.70
CA ASN A 319 10.23 11.32 -20.08
C ASN A 319 9.82 11.78 -21.50
N GLN A 320 10.60 12.65 -22.13
CA GLN A 320 10.37 13.16 -23.48
C GLN A 320 11.52 12.77 -24.42
N LEU A 321 12.16 11.62 -24.17
CA LEU A 321 13.33 11.18 -24.94
C LEU A 321 12.94 10.82 -26.37
N THR A 322 13.67 11.37 -27.34
CA THR A 322 13.48 11.07 -28.78
C THR A 322 14.44 10.01 -29.30
N GLY A 323 15.50 9.72 -28.55
CA GLY A 323 16.51 8.69 -28.82
C GLY A 323 17.29 8.36 -27.57
N LEU A 324 18.00 7.24 -27.58
CA LEU A 324 18.93 6.82 -26.53
C LEU A 324 20.36 6.88 -27.09
N PRO A 325 21.37 7.22 -26.27
CA PRO A 325 22.77 7.09 -26.64
C PRO A 325 23.17 5.62 -26.81
N GLU A 326 24.41 5.34 -27.19
CA GLU A 326 24.95 3.97 -27.19
C GLU A 326 24.79 3.35 -25.80
N LEU A 327 24.34 2.07 -25.78
CA LEU A 327 24.10 1.35 -24.55
C LEU A 327 25.36 0.60 -24.12
N PRO A 328 25.74 0.68 -22.83
CA PRO A 328 26.93 -0.03 -22.33
C PRO A 328 26.75 -1.55 -22.33
N SER A 329 27.85 -2.29 -22.50
CA SER A 329 27.85 -3.74 -22.59
C SER A 329 27.32 -4.46 -21.35
N GLU A 330 27.50 -3.87 -20.18
CA GLU A 330 27.07 -4.42 -18.89
C GLU A 330 25.58 -4.19 -18.58
N LEU A 331 24.85 -3.47 -19.46
CA LEU A 331 23.45 -3.12 -19.21
C LEU A 331 22.57 -4.39 -19.27
N SER A 332 22.00 -4.74 -18.14
CA SER A 332 21.12 -5.91 -17.99
C SER A 332 19.63 -5.56 -17.96
N LYS A 333 19.29 -4.33 -17.64
CA LYS A 333 17.90 -3.83 -17.57
C LYS A 333 17.77 -2.45 -18.18
N LEU A 334 16.84 -2.30 -19.12
CA LEU A 334 16.47 -1.03 -19.74
C LEU A 334 14.96 -0.84 -19.67
N TYR A 335 14.54 0.20 -18.96
CA TYR A 335 13.16 0.65 -18.88
C TYR A 335 13.07 2.08 -19.42
N ALA A 336 12.40 2.24 -20.54
CA ALA A 336 12.22 3.52 -21.24
C ALA A 336 10.78 3.67 -21.78
N ASP A 337 9.82 3.16 -21.02
CA ASP A 337 8.39 3.26 -21.35
C ASP A 337 7.92 4.72 -21.40
N ASN A 338 6.90 5.00 -22.21
CA ASN A 338 6.26 6.32 -22.30
C ASN A 338 7.25 7.47 -22.56
N ASN A 339 7.98 7.33 -23.65
CA ASN A 339 8.85 8.35 -24.23
C ASN A 339 8.43 8.66 -25.68
N GLN A 340 9.28 9.32 -26.45
CA GLN A 340 9.06 9.64 -27.86
C GLN A 340 10.11 8.96 -28.77
N LEU A 341 10.59 7.78 -28.36
CA LEU A 341 11.65 7.05 -29.08
C LEU A 341 11.15 6.59 -30.46
N THR A 342 11.90 6.92 -31.50
CA THR A 342 11.61 6.50 -32.87
C THR A 342 12.43 5.29 -33.33
N GLY A 343 13.50 4.96 -32.60
CA GLY A 343 14.39 3.83 -32.79
C GLY A 343 15.19 3.55 -31.53
N LEU A 344 15.82 2.39 -31.47
CA LEU A 344 16.73 1.99 -30.40
C LEU A 344 18.15 1.79 -30.98
N PRO A 345 19.20 2.09 -30.21
CA PRO A 345 20.56 1.69 -30.56
C PRO A 345 20.72 0.15 -30.54
N GLU A 346 21.90 -0.35 -30.91
CA GLU A 346 22.22 -1.76 -30.74
C GLU A 346 22.06 -2.16 -29.27
N LEU A 347 21.45 -3.34 -29.02
CA LEU A 347 21.19 -3.83 -27.69
C LEU A 347 22.38 -4.68 -27.20
N PRO A 348 22.85 -4.48 -25.96
CA PRO A 348 23.95 -5.25 -25.43
C PRO A 348 23.57 -6.72 -25.19
N SER A 349 24.55 -7.63 -25.32
CA SER A 349 24.34 -9.09 -25.19
C SER A 349 23.82 -9.51 -23.81
N GLU A 350 24.18 -8.77 -22.77
CA GLU A 350 23.82 -9.06 -21.38
C GLU A 350 22.40 -8.57 -20.99
N LEU A 351 21.68 -7.90 -21.92
CA LEU A 351 20.36 -7.35 -21.64
C LEU A 351 19.33 -8.47 -21.40
N LYS A 352 18.73 -8.46 -20.22
CA LYS A 352 17.74 -9.45 -19.76
C LYS A 352 16.32 -8.90 -19.79
N GLU A 353 16.14 -7.60 -19.56
CA GLU A 353 14.84 -6.95 -19.50
C GLU A 353 14.85 -5.68 -20.36
N LEU A 354 13.93 -5.62 -21.31
CA LEU A 354 13.71 -4.47 -22.19
C LEU A 354 12.25 -4.04 -22.12
N ALA A 355 11.98 -2.85 -21.58
CA ALA A 355 10.67 -2.21 -21.58
C ALA A 355 10.76 -0.87 -22.32
N VAL A 356 10.08 -0.77 -23.46
CA VAL A 356 10.05 0.42 -24.32
C VAL A 356 8.62 0.68 -24.82
N SER A 357 7.63 0.35 -24.00
CA SER A 357 6.22 0.55 -24.32
C SER A 357 5.86 2.03 -24.41
N GLY A 358 4.80 2.37 -25.17
CA GLY A 358 4.33 3.77 -25.26
C GLY A 358 5.32 4.71 -25.94
N ASN A 359 5.97 4.23 -27.00
CA ASN A 359 6.92 5.00 -27.80
C ASN A 359 6.44 5.11 -29.28
N GLN A 360 7.30 5.56 -30.17
CA GLN A 360 7.04 5.72 -31.60
C GLN A 360 7.93 4.79 -32.46
N LEU A 361 8.26 3.61 -31.91
CA LEU A 361 9.17 2.66 -32.55
C LEU A 361 8.49 2.04 -33.79
N THR A 362 9.15 2.13 -34.94
CA THR A 362 8.71 1.49 -36.18
C THR A 362 9.48 0.19 -36.47
N GLY A 363 10.47 -0.15 -35.68
CA GLY A 363 11.26 -1.37 -35.74
C GLY A 363 12.10 -1.54 -34.47
N LEU A 364 12.56 -2.77 -34.24
CA LEU A 364 13.48 -3.11 -33.17
C LEU A 364 14.79 -3.63 -33.77
N PRO A 365 15.94 -3.37 -33.13
CA PRO A 365 17.19 -4.01 -33.49
C PRO A 365 17.15 -5.53 -33.22
N GLU A 366 18.24 -6.26 -33.52
CA GLU A 366 18.39 -7.65 -33.13
C GLU A 366 18.28 -7.77 -31.59
N LEU A 367 17.51 -8.76 -31.13
CA LEU A 367 17.31 -8.99 -29.70
C LEU A 367 18.40 -9.93 -29.17
N PRO A 368 19.01 -9.62 -28.01
CA PRO A 368 20.03 -10.48 -27.43
C PRO A 368 19.46 -11.81 -26.95
N SER A 369 20.28 -12.87 -27.00
CA SER A 369 19.87 -14.24 -26.65
C SER A 369 19.45 -14.39 -25.17
N GLU A 370 20.00 -13.56 -24.29
CA GLU A 370 19.74 -13.60 -22.85
C GLU A 370 18.45 -12.86 -22.43
N LEU A 371 17.74 -12.22 -23.39
CA LEU A 371 16.55 -11.45 -23.09
C LEU A 371 15.42 -12.35 -22.59
N LYS A 372 14.90 -12.02 -21.42
CA LYS A 372 13.81 -12.74 -20.72
C LYS A 372 12.48 -12.01 -20.78
N VAL A 373 12.51 -10.67 -20.71
CA VAL A 373 11.32 -9.82 -20.72
C VAL A 373 11.43 -8.82 -21.86
N LEU A 374 10.42 -8.80 -22.72
CA LEU A 374 10.27 -7.83 -23.80
C LEU A 374 8.91 -7.14 -23.71
N ALA A 375 8.90 -5.86 -23.34
CA ALA A 375 7.71 -5.03 -23.33
C ALA A 375 7.83 -3.94 -24.41
N VAL A 376 7.00 -4.03 -25.44
CA VAL A 376 7.00 -3.13 -26.61
C VAL A 376 5.59 -2.63 -26.95
N SER A 377 4.71 -2.69 -25.99
CA SER A 377 3.32 -2.27 -26.15
C SER A 377 3.19 -0.80 -26.58
N GLY A 378 2.12 -0.45 -27.29
CA GLY A 378 1.86 0.95 -27.67
C GLY A 378 2.91 1.58 -28.60
N ASN A 379 3.43 0.77 -29.52
CA ASN A 379 4.33 1.23 -30.58
C ASN A 379 3.74 0.92 -31.97
N PRO A 380 4.04 1.69 -33.01
CA PRO A 380 3.58 1.40 -34.38
C PRO A 380 4.43 0.30 -35.06
N LEU A 381 4.76 -0.80 -34.36
CA LEU A 381 5.59 -1.88 -34.89
C LEU A 381 4.81 -2.72 -35.90
N PRO A 382 5.26 -2.84 -37.17
CA PRO A 382 4.64 -3.69 -38.19
C PRO A 382 5.07 -5.17 -38.06
N SER A 383 6.23 -5.42 -37.47
CA SER A 383 6.82 -6.75 -37.27
C SER A 383 7.78 -6.75 -36.09
N LEU A 384 8.12 -7.95 -35.61
CA LEU A 384 9.16 -8.17 -34.60
C LEU A 384 10.35 -8.85 -35.24
N PRO A 385 11.59 -8.61 -34.76
CA PRO A 385 12.75 -9.42 -35.13
C PRO A 385 12.61 -10.84 -34.58
N ALA A 386 13.58 -11.70 -34.85
CA ALA A 386 13.64 -13.03 -34.25
C ALA A 386 13.64 -12.95 -32.72
N LEU A 387 12.70 -13.65 -32.08
CA LEU A 387 12.59 -13.65 -30.64
C LEU A 387 13.56 -14.68 -30.01
N PRO A 388 14.25 -14.34 -28.92
CA PRO A 388 15.22 -15.23 -28.30
C PRO A 388 14.53 -16.45 -27.65
N PRO A 389 15.15 -17.62 -27.67
CA PRO A 389 14.54 -18.85 -27.17
C PRO A 389 14.36 -18.88 -25.65
N GLY A 390 15.08 -18.01 -24.92
CA GLY A 390 14.99 -17.88 -23.47
C GLY A 390 13.93 -16.88 -22.98
N LEU A 391 13.15 -16.31 -23.90
CA LEU A 391 12.12 -15.33 -23.54
C LEU A 391 11.07 -15.94 -22.58
N GLN A 392 10.66 -15.19 -21.56
CA GLN A 392 9.67 -15.59 -20.57
C GLN A 392 8.38 -14.75 -20.66
N GLU A 393 8.53 -13.44 -20.91
CA GLU A 393 7.41 -12.53 -21.01
C GLU A 393 7.51 -11.66 -22.27
N LEU A 394 6.38 -11.52 -22.97
CA LEU A 394 6.25 -10.70 -24.17
C LEU A 394 4.98 -9.84 -24.10
N TRP A 395 5.15 -8.51 -24.08
CA TRP A 395 4.05 -7.55 -24.00
C TRP A 395 3.88 -6.82 -25.32
N LEU A 396 2.75 -7.04 -26.01
CA LEU A 396 2.49 -6.60 -27.40
C LEU A 396 1.23 -5.76 -27.57
N HIS A 397 0.72 -5.16 -26.51
CA HIS A 397 -0.51 -4.34 -26.59
C HIS A 397 -0.36 -3.20 -27.63
N HIS A 398 -1.41 -2.91 -28.38
CA HIS A 398 -1.49 -1.72 -29.26
C HIS A 398 -0.31 -1.55 -30.24
N ASN A 399 0.08 -2.61 -30.93
CA ASN A 399 1.01 -2.60 -32.05
C ASN A 399 0.28 -2.76 -33.39
N GLN A 400 0.99 -2.58 -34.51
CA GLN A 400 0.46 -2.75 -35.87
C GLN A 400 0.90 -4.05 -36.52
N LEU A 401 1.16 -5.09 -35.72
CA LEU A 401 1.68 -6.36 -36.21
C LEU A 401 0.74 -7.04 -37.20
N THR A 402 1.21 -7.29 -38.41
CA THR A 402 0.41 -7.88 -39.50
C THR A 402 0.26 -9.40 -39.40
N ARG A 403 1.19 -10.09 -38.69
CA ARG A 403 1.26 -11.55 -38.53
C ARG A 403 1.28 -11.98 -37.07
N GLN A 404 0.47 -11.37 -36.26
CA GLN A 404 0.43 -11.61 -34.82
C GLN A 404 0.26 -13.09 -34.40
N PRO A 405 -0.68 -13.87 -34.98
CA PRO A 405 -0.85 -15.25 -34.57
C PRO A 405 0.35 -16.17 -34.88
N GLU A 406 1.01 -15.96 -36.04
CA GLU A 406 2.14 -16.78 -36.48
C GLU A 406 3.39 -16.57 -35.61
N ILE A 407 3.65 -15.31 -35.20
CA ILE A 407 4.78 -14.96 -34.34
C ILE A 407 4.59 -15.56 -32.94
N ILE A 408 3.37 -15.44 -32.41
CA ILE A 408 3.05 -15.86 -31.05
C ILE A 408 3.08 -17.38 -30.93
N THR A 409 2.48 -18.08 -31.86
CA THR A 409 2.32 -19.55 -31.77
C THR A 409 3.60 -20.35 -31.99
N GLY A 410 4.64 -19.71 -32.53
CA GLY A 410 5.97 -20.28 -32.66
C GLY A 410 6.83 -20.23 -31.39
N LEU A 411 6.36 -19.59 -30.33
CA LEU A 411 7.08 -19.46 -29.07
C LEU A 411 6.93 -20.71 -28.18
N SER A 412 7.88 -20.87 -27.25
CA SER A 412 7.87 -21.95 -26.25
C SER A 412 6.68 -21.84 -25.28
N SER A 413 6.28 -22.96 -24.70
CA SER A 413 5.27 -23.02 -23.62
C SER A 413 5.68 -22.27 -22.34
N GLU A 414 6.95 -21.97 -22.17
CA GLU A 414 7.47 -21.21 -21.04
C GLU A 414 7.17 -19.71 -21.15
N VAL A 415 6.80 -19.23 -22.35
CA VAL A 415 6.53 -17.82 -22.61
C VAL A 415 5.10 -17.46 -22.24
N THR A 416 4.93 -16.35 -21.53
CA THR A 416 3.62 -15.70 -21.38
C THR A 416 3.56 -14.48 -22.31
N VAL A 417 2.58 -14.45 -23.21
CA VAL A 417 2.34 -13.35 -24.12
C VAL A 417 1.15 -12.53 -23.64
N TYR A 418 1.32 -11.22 -23.51
CA TYR A 418 0.29 -10.28 -23.12
C TYR A 418 -0.15 -9.46 -24.33
N LEU A 419 -1.41 -9.67 -24.73
CA LEU A 419 -2.11 -8.94 -25.79
C LEU A 419 -3.17 -8.06 -25.15
N GLY A 420 -3.16 -6.78 -25.40
CA GLY A 420 -4.19 -5.86 -24.91
C GLY A 420 -5.09 -5.34 -26.00
N GLY A 421 -6.13 -4.64 -25.57
CA GLY A 421 -7.14 -4.06 -26.45
C GLY A 421 -8.16 -5.08 -26.99
N PRO A 422 -9.28 -4.64 -27.54
CA PRO A 422 -10.24 -5.55 -28.14
C PRO A 422 -9.58 -6.20 -29.35
N LEU A 423 -9.25 -7.48 -29.22
CA LEU A 423 -8.74 -8.25 -30.35
C LEU A 423 -9.86 -8.34 -31.40
N PRO A 424 -9.59 -8.10 -32.70
CA PRO A 424 -10.54 -8.36 -33.76
C PRO A 424 -11.03 -9.80 -33.68
N GLU A 425 -12.34 -10.02 -33.84
CA GLU A 425 -12.94 -11.38 -33.73
C GLU A 425 -12.22 -12.40 -34.60
N ARG A 426 -11.75 -12.00 -35.77
CA ARG A 426 -10.96 -12.86 -36.66
C ARG A 426 -9.66 -13.32 -36.01
N ILE A 427 -8.96 -12.42 -35.33
CA ILE A 427 -7.67 -12.77 -34.65
C ILE A 427 -7.97 -13.66 -33.46
N LEU A 428 -8.96 -13.32 -32.68
CA LEU A 428 -9.37 -14.11 -31.51
C LEU A 428 -9.78 -15.52 -31.93
N GLN A 429 -10.57 -15.68 -33.02
CA GLN A 429 -10.95 -16.99 -33.53
C GLN A 429 -9.73 -17.78 -34.03
N THR A 430 -8.81 -17.14 -34.73
CA THR A 430 -7.57 -17.79 -35.17
C THR A 430 -6.73 -18.27 -33.99
N LEU A 431 -6.57 -17.46 -32.94
CA LEU A 431 -5.86 -17.85 -31.73
C LEU A 431 -6.55 -19.02 -31.01
N ARG A 432 -7.87 -19.02 -30.94
CA ARG A 432 -8.65 -20.13 -30.38
C ARG A 432 -8.44 -21.43 -31.16
N ASP A 433 -8.56 -21.39 -32.47
CA ASP A 433 -8.38 -22.56 -33.33
C ASP A 433 -7.00 -23.16 -33.16
N ILE A 434 -5.95 -22.31 -33.07
CA ILE A 434 -4.57 -22.75 -32.87
C ILE A 434 -4.36 -23.30 -31.45
N THR A 435 -4.78 -22.57 -30.42
CA THR A 435 -4.54 -22.98 -29.02
C THR A 435 -5.37 -24.15 -28.57
N SER A 436 -6.50 -24.43 -29.27
CA SER A 436 -7.36 -25.60 -29.02
C SER A 436 -6.92 -26.85 -29.81
N ALA A 437 -5.97 -26.72 -30.71
CA ALA A 437 -5.50 -27.85 -31.51
C ALA A 437 -4.84 -28.92 -30.61
N PRO A 438 -5.12 -30.22 -30.86
CA PRO A 438 -4.48 -31.29 -30.12
C PRO A 438 -2.94 -31.24 -30.29
N GLY A 439 -2.22 -31.27 -29.15
CA GLY A 439 -0.78 -31.16 -29.11
C GLY A 439 -0.21 -29.76 -29.18
N TYR A 440 -1.03 -28.73 -28.96
CA TYR A 440 -0.53 -27.37 -28.81
C TYR A 440 0.53 -27.30 -27.70
N SER A 441 1.71 -26.79 -28.03
CA SER A 441 2.86 -26.67 -27.13
C SER A 441 3.43 -25.24 -27.13
N GLY A 442 2.65 -24.28 -27.62
CA GLY A 442 3.03 -22.86 -27.68
C GLY A 442 2.82 -22.12 -26.35
N PRO A 443 3.01 -20.80 -26.35
CA PRO A 443 2.99 -19.94 -25.18
C PRO A 443 1.60 -19.84 -24.58
N ARG A 444 1.56 -19.40 -23.31
CA ARG A 444 0.32 -18.91 -22.67
C ARG A 444 0.01 -17.50 -23.17
N ILE A 445 -1.22 -17.27 -23.59
CA ILE A 445 -1.65 -15.99 -24.16
C ILE A 445 -2.67 -15.34 -23.19
N ARG A 446 -2.31 -14.17 -22.69
CA ARG A 446 -3.20 -13.32 -21.90
C ARG A 446 -3.64 -12.12 -22.75
N PHE A 447 -4.91 -11.82 -22.76
CA PHE A 447 -5.47 -10.68 -23.48
C PHE A 447 -6.53 -9.99 -22.63
N ASN A 448 -6.99 -8.81 -23.05
CA ASN A 448 -8.16 -8.16 -22.50
C ASN A 448 -9.05 -7.63 -23.63
N MET A 449 -10.32 -7.48 -23.38
CA MET A 449 -11.32 -6.96 -24.33
C MET A 449 -11.53 -5.44 -24.16
N ALA A 450 -10.62 -4.73 -23.53
CA ALA A 450 -10.73 -3.30 -23.29
C ALA A 450 -10.62 -2.47 -24.58
N PRO A 451 -11.55 -1.56 -24.86
CA PRO A 451 -11.34 -0.55 -25.89
C PRO A 451 -10.26 0.43 -25.44
N SER A 452 -9.40 0.85 -26.39
CA SER A 452 -8.33 1.83 -26.18
C SER A 452 -8.85 3.28 -26.16
N VAL A 453 -9.92 3.58 -25.46
CA VAL A 453 -10.49 4.93 -25.43
C VAL A 453 -10.00 5.68 -24.20
N HIS A 454 -9.19 6.71 -24.41
CA HIS A 454 -8.89 7.70 -23.38
C HIS A 454 -10.10 8.60 -23.18
N TRP A 455 -10.86 8.35 -22.15
CA TRP A 455 -11.91 9.26 -21.71
C TRP A 455 -11.26 10.40 -20.90
N GLY A 456 -11.53 11.63 -21.29
CA GLY A 456 -11.25 12.76 -20.41
C GLY A 456 -12.13 12.64 -19.15
N THR A 457 -11.55 12.84 -17.97
CA THR A 457 -12.29 12.84 -16.70
C THR A 457 -13.30 13.97 -16.68
N ARG A 458 -14.58 13.63 -16.45
CA ARG A 458 -15.64 14.63 -16.19
C ARG A 458 -15.65 14.97 -14.69
N ALA A 459 -16.16 16.16 -14.35
CA ALA A 459 -16.39 16.50 -12.95
C ALA A 459 -17.38 15.50 -12.30
N LEU A 460 -17.08 15.04 -11.08
CA LEU A 460 -17.81 13.97 -10.38
C LEU A 460 -19.33 14.18 -10.36
N HIS A 461 -19.80 15.40 -10.06
CA HIS A 461 -21.24 15.69 -10.02
C HIS A 461 -21.95 15.48 -11.38
N LEU A 462 -21.25 15.67 -12.50
CA LEU A 462 -21.79 15.41 -13.83
C LEU A 462 -21.91 13.91 -14.12
N ALA A 463 -20.91 13.12 -13.71
CA ALA A 463 -20.96 11.66 -13.82
C ALA A 463 -22.09 11.08 -12.96
N VAL A 464 -22.27 11.60 -11.75
CA VAL A 464 -23.34 11.18 -10.83
C VAL A 464 -24.71 11.58 -11.36
N ALA A 465 -24.84 12.72 -12.03
CA ALA A 465 -26.13 13.19 -12.58
C ALA A 465 -26.76 12.20 -13.56
N ASP A 466 -25.96 11.44 -14.30
CA ASP A 466 -26.44 10.41 -15.24
C ASP A 466 -27.17 9.24 -14.54
N TRP A 467 -26.89 9.02 -13.28
CA TRP A 467 -27.43 7.94 -12.45
C TRP A 467 -28.63 8.35 -11.60
N LEU A 468 -28.70 9.64 -11.22
CA LEU A 468 -29.77 10.16 -10.36
C LEU A 468 -30.98 10.58 -11.19
N ALA A 469 -32.15 10.49 -10.59
CA ALA A 469 -33.36 11.02 -11.20
C ALA A 469 -33.24 12.57 -11.30
N PRO A 470 -33.74 13.19 -12.40
CA PRO A 470 -33.76 14.64 -12.50
C PRO A 470 -34.57 15.26 -11.36
N ALA A 471 -34.11 16.42 -10.88
CA ALA A 471 -34.80 17.19 -9.86
C ALA A 471 -36.24 17.53 -10.32
N ARG A 472 -37.17 17.61 -9.38
CA ARG A 472 -38.49 18.19 -9.65
C ARG A 472 -38.36 19.69 -9.82
N GLU A 473 -39.30 20.28 -10.54
CA GLU A 473 -39.30 21.73 -10.79
C GLU A 473 -39.29 22.51 -9.46
N GLY A 474 -38.22 23.29 -9.21
CA GLY A 474 -38.02 24.06 -7.96
C GLY A 474 -37.20 23.36 -6.86
N GLU A 475 -36.71 22.11 -7.07
CA GLU A 475 -35.81 21.43 -6.14
C GLU A 475 -34.35 21.50 -6.67
N PRO A 476 -33.33 21.60 -5.77
CA PRO A 476 -31.95 21.50 -6.19
C PRO A 476 -31.69 20.12 -6.79
N ALA A 477 -30.83 20.07 -7.82
CA ALA A 477 -30.51 18.81 -8.48
C ALA A 477 -29.81 17.86 -7.47
N PRO A 478 -30.24 16.59 -7.37
CA PRO A 478 -29.65 15.65 -6.43
C PRO A 478 -28.13 15.47 -6.60
N ALA A 479 -27.61 15.74 -7.79
CA ALA A 479 -26.18 15.70 -8.12
C ALA A 479 -25.41 16.92 -7.60
N ASP A 480 -26.05 18.04 -7.28
CA ASP A 480 -25.36 19.26 -6.83
C ASP A 480 -24.57 19.04 -5.53
N ARG A 481 -25.07 18.18 -4.69
CA ARG A 481 -24.41 17.75 -3.46
C ARG A 481 -23.01 17.14 -3.71
N TRP A 482 -22.80 16.54 -4.87
CA TRP A 482 -21.56 15.87 -5.22
C TRP A 482 -20.45 16.83 -5.68
N HIS A 483 -20.73 18.12 -5.83
CA HIS A 483 -19.70 19.14 -6.07
C HIS A 483 -18.64 19.17 -4.95
N VAL A 484 -19.08 19.03 -3.70
CA VAL A 484 -18.18 19.06 -2.55
C VAL A 484 -17.25 17.86 -2.54
N PHE A 485 -17.77 16.69 -2.88
CA PHE A 485 -17.03 15.44 -2.90
C PHE A 485 -16.03 15.32 -4.08
N GLY A 486 -16.17 16.15 -5.10
CA GLY A 486 -15.22 16.21 -6.22
C GLY A 486 -13.81 16.69 -5.84
N ARG A 487 -13.60 17.12 -4.59
CA ARG A 487 -12.29 17.50 -4.05
C ARG A 487 -11.66 16.41 -3.17
N GLU A 488 -12.37 15.33 -2.91
CA GLU A 488 -11.88 14.21 -2.14
C GLU A 488 -10.88 13.39 -2.96
N ASP A 489 -9.98 12.68 -2.28
CA ASP A 489 -9.00 11.81 -2.91
C ASP A 489 -9.68 10.77 -3.83
N ASN A 490 -9.13 10.56 -5.01
CA ASN A 490 -9.62 9.62 -6.03
C ASN A 490 -11.03 9.94 -6.58
N ALA A 491 -11.57 11.13 -6.38
CA ALA A 491 -12.87 11.54 -6.93
C ALA A 491 -12.91 11.47 -8.45
N ASP A 492 -11.82 11.85 -9.13
CA ASP A 492 -11.68 11.76 -10.59
C ASP A 492 -11.70 10.31 -11.09
N ALA A 493 -11.05 9.40 -10.37
CA ALA A 493 -11.10 7.97 -10.67
C ALA A 493 -12.51 7.39 -10.50
N PHE A 494 -13.22 7.82 -9.45
CA PHE A 494 -14.61 7.41 -9.23
C PHE A 494 -15.57 8.00 -10.27
N SER A 495 -15.34 9.24 -10.72
CA SER A 495 -16.08 9.82 -11.84
C SER A 495 -15.92 8.98 -13.11
N LEU A 496 -14.70 8.65 -13.48
CA LEU A 496 -14.39 7.80 -14.63
C LEU A 496 -14.98 6.39 -14.48
N PHE A 497 -14.98 5.84 -13.28
CA PHE A 497 -15.61 4.55 -12.98
C PHE A 497 -17.12 4.57 -13.26
N LEU A 498 -17.83 5.62 -12.82
CA LEU A 498 -19.27 5.79 -13.08
C LEU A 498 -19.57 5.91 -14.58
N ASP A 499 -18.72 6.64 -15.33
CA ASP A 499 -18.85 6.75 -16.79
C ASP A 499 -18.71 5.39 -17.47
N ARG A 500 -17.70 4.61 -17.11
CA ARG A 500 -17.50 3.25 -17.62
C ARG A 500 -18.63 2.30 -17.22
N LEU A 501 -19.13 2.43 -16.01
CA LEU A 501 -20.25 1.62 -15.53
C LEU A 501 -21.53 1.86 -16.34
N SER A 502 -21.73 3.10 -16.86
CA SER A 502 -22.84 3.45 -17.73
C SER A 502 -22.78 2.78 -19.12
N GLU A 503 -21.61 2.31 -19.52
CA GLU A 503 -21.41 1.64 -20.81
C GLU A 503 -21.63 0.12 -20.75
N THR A 504 -21.75 -0.44 -19.54
CA THR A 504 -21.89 -1.88 -19.31
C THR A 504 -23.21 -2.42 -19.89
N GLU A 505 -23.23 -3.72 -20.17
CA GLU A 505 -24.45 -4.42 -20.59
C GLU A 505 -25.57 -4.38 -19.52
N ASN A 506 -25.19 -4.31 -18.24
CA ASN A 506 -26.13 -4.17 -17.14
C ASN A 506 -26.90 -2.85 -17.21
N PHE A 507 -26.21 -1.73 -17.48
CA PHE A 507 -26.87 -0.43 -17.66
C PHE A 507 -27.85 -0.43 -18.84
N LYS A 508 -27.46 -1.10 -19.94
CA LYS A 508 -28.26 -1.16 -21.18
C LYS A 508 -29.47 -2.09 -21.09
N LYS A 509 -29.36 -3.20 -20.37
CA LYS A 509 -30.33 -4.32 -20.39
C LYS A 509 -31.12 -4.47 -19.10
N ASP A 510 -30.61 -4.06 -17.94
CA ASP A 510 -31.26 -4.19 -16.65
C ASP A 510 -31.89 -2.86 -16.21
N ALA A 511 -33.20 -2.74 -16.35
CA ALA A 511 -33.94 -1.54 -15.95
C ALA A 511 -33.82 -1.22 -14.44
N GLY A 512 -33.55 -2.21 -13.60
CA GLY A 512 -33.36 -2.06 -12.16
C GLY A 512 -31.96 -1.57 -11.77
N PHE A 513 -30.99 -1.75 -12.66
CA PHE A 513 -29.59 -1.48 -12.37
C PHE A 513 -29.33 0.01 -12.04
N LYS A 514 -29.92 0.92 -12.81
CA LYS A 514 -29.79 2.37 -12.55
C LYS A 514 -30.37 2.75 -11.18
N ALA A 515 -31.50 2.18 -10.79
CA ALA A 515 -32.11 2.43 -9.49
C ALA A 515 -31.24 1.87 -8.34
N GLN A 516 -30.63 0.72 -8.54
CA GLN A 516 -29.68 0.12 -7.58
C GLN A 516 -28.48 1.02 -7.36
N ILE A 517 -27.84 1.50 -8.45
CA ILE A 517 -26.69 2.42 -8.35
C ILE A 517 -27.10 3.76 -7.76
N SER A 518 -28.27 4.30 -8.12
CA SER A 518 -28.80 5.53 -7.52
C SER A 518 -28.94 5.40 -6.01
N SER A 519 -29.50 4.28 -5.52
CA SER A 519 -29.62 3.99 -4.09
C SER A 519 -28.24 3.87 -3.42
N TRP A 520 -27.29 3.20 -4.08
CA TRP A 520 -25.93 3.06 -3.59
C TRP A 520 -25.21 4.42 -3.49
N LEU A 521 -25.34 5.28 -4.49
CA LEU A 521 -24.79 6.65 -4.46
C LEU A 521 -25.41 7.47 -3.32
N ALA A 522 -26.70 7.28 -3.02
CA ALA A 522 -27.32 7.94 -1.87
C ALA A 522 -26.66 7.54 -0.54
N HIS A 523 -26.35 6.25 -0.35
CA HIS A 523 -25.61 5.80 0.84
C HIS A 523 -24.19 6.38 0.90
N LEU A 524 -23.47 6.42 -0.22
CA LEU A 524 -22.14 7.03 -0.27
C LEU A 524 -22.17 8.52 0.05
N ALA A 525 -23.24 9.22 -0.32
CA ALA A 525 -23.39 10.65 -0.01
C ALA A 525 -23.57 10.93 1.50
N GLU A 526 -24.13 9.97 2.25
CA GLU A 526 -24.36 10.10 3.70
C GLU A 526 -23.16 9.63 4.54
N ASP A 527 -22.30 8.77 3.99
CA ASP A 527 -21.21 8.11 4.72
C ASP A 527 -19.85 8.45 4.13
N ASN A 528 -19.11 9.33 4.80
CA ASN A 528 -17.78 9.77 4.36
C ASN A 528 -16.73 8.66 4.40
N VAL A 529 -16.79 7.76 5.39
CA VAL A 529 -15.83 6.65 5.53
C VAL A 529 -16.05 5.62 4.42
N LEU A 530 -17.30 5.24 4.17
CA LEU A 530 -17.63 4.33 3.09
C LEU A 530 -17.27 4.93 1.73
N ARG A 531 -17.55 6.23 1.53
CA ARG A 531 -17.23 6.96 0.30
C ARG A 531 -15.72 6.97 0.04
N ALA A 532 -14.89 7.29 1.04
CA ALA A 532 -13.43 7.28 0.90
C ALA A 532 -12.89 5.89 0.54
N LYS A 533 -13.36 4.83 1.22
CA LYS A 533 -13.01 3.44 0.88
C LYS A 533 -13.40 3.11 -0.57
N THR A 534 -14.57 3.54 -1.01
CA THR A 534 -15.09 3.28 -2.37
C THR A 534 -14.28 4.04 -3.43
N PHE A 535 -13.96 5.31 -3.20
CA PHE A 535 -13.17 6.12 -4.12
C PHE A 535 -11.75 5.56 -4.30
N ALA A 536 -11.13 5.08 -3.23
CA ALA A 536 -9.82 4.44 -3.30
C ALA A 536 -9.81 3.21 -4.23
N MET A 537 -10.90 2.45 -4.28
CA MET A 537 -11.02 1.28 -5.16
C MET A 537 -11.23 1.63 -6.63
N ALA A 538 -11.72 2.83 -6.93
CA ALA A 538 -12.04 3.24 -8.29
C ALA A 538 -10.82 3.38 -9.21
N THR A 539 -9.65 3.66 -8.64
CA THR A 539 -8.38 3.81 -9.40
C THR A 539 -8.04 2.54 -10.18
N GLU A 540 -8.19 1.38 -9.54
CA GLU A 540 -7.95 0.10 -10.22
C GLU A 540 -9.07 -0.30 -11.18
N ALA A 541 -10.31 0.10 -10.89
CA ALA A 541 -11.49 -0.19 -11.69
C ALA A 541 -11.44 0.41 -13.09
N THR A 542 -10.67 1.48 -13.28
CA THR A 542 -10.62 2.24 -14.54
C THR A 542 -9.47 1.85 -15.46
N SER A 543 -8.62 0.91 -15.05
CA SER A 543 -7.39 0.54 -15.76
C SER A 543 -7.58 -0.41 -16.95
N SER A 544 -8.80 -0.97 -17.19
CA SER A 544 -9.04 -1.94 -18.27
C SER A 544 -10.48 -1.90 -18.83
N CYS A 545 -11.09 -3.05 -19.21
CA CYS A 545 -12.36 -3.14 -19.92
C CYS A 545 -13.61 -2.70 -19.11
N GLU A 546 -14.76 -2.58 -19.79
CA GLU A 546 -16.08 -2.27 -19.19
C GLU A 546 -16.48 -3.33 -18.15
N ASP A 547 -16.18 -4.61 -18.40
CA ASP A 547 -16.50 -5.70 -17.49
C ASP A 547 -15.65 -5.63 -16.20
N ARG A 548 -14.47 -4.96 -16.23
CA ARG A 548 -13.72 -4.65 -15.01
C ARG A 548 -14.47 -3.68 -14.11
N ALA A 549 -15.17 -2.69 -14.67
CA ALA A 549 -16.02 -1.80 -13.88
C ALA A 549 -17.14 -2.59 -13.18
N THR A 550 -17.71 -3.60 -13.85
CA THR A 550 -18.67 -4.51 -13.24
C THR A 550 -18.08 -5.33 -12.09
N LEU A 551 -16.90 -5.89 -12.28
CA LEU A 551 -16.19 -6.63 -11.23
C LEU A 551 -15.83 -5.73 -10.04
N ALA A 552 -15.35 -4.54 -10.30
CA ALA A 552 -15.04 -3.55 -9.27
C ALA A 552 -16.29 -3.10 -8.50
N LEU A 553 -17.43 -2.93 -9.17
CA LEU A 553 -18.71 -2.66 -8.51
C LEU A 553 -19.05 -3.76 -7.50
N HIS A 554 -18.90 -5.03 -7.86
CA HIS A 554 -19.16 -6.14 -6.94
C HIS A 554 -18.26 -6.06 -5.70
N GLN A 555 -16.99 -5.72 -5.88
CA GLN A 555 -16.03 -5.55 -4.78
C GLN A 555 -16.41 -4.36 -3.88
N MET A 556 -16.76 -3.21 -4.46
CA MET A 556 -17.21 -2.03 -3.72
C MET A 556 -18.49 -2.29 -2.92
N GLN A 557 -19.44 -3.04 -3.49
CA GLN A 557 -20.66 -3.45 -2.78
C GLN A 557 -20.33 -4.41 -1.62
N ASN A 558 -19.34 -5.27 -1.77
CA ASN A 558 -18.89 -6.14 -0.69
C ASN A 558 -18.27 -5.31 0.47
N VAL A 559 -17.51 -4.27 0.16
CA VAL A 559 -16.98 -3.33 1.17
C VAL A 559 -18.12 -2.65 1.91
N GLN A 560 -19.20 -2.25 1.25
CA GLN A 560 -20.38 -1.69 1.90
C GLN A 560 -21.01 -2.69 2.88
N LEU A 561 -21.15 -3.96 2.49
CA LEU A 561 -21.75 -4.99 3.37
C LEU A 561 -20.92 -5.19 4.65
N VAL A 562 -19.58 -5.19 4.53
CA VAL A 562 -18.68 -5.24 5.68
C VAL A 562 -18.85 -3.99 6.56
N HIS A 563 -18.83 -2.81 5.96
CA HIS A 563 -18.99 -1.54 6.66
C HIS A 563 -20.34 -1.45 7.40
N ASN A 564 -21.42 -1.90 6.79
CA ASN A 564 -22.75 -1.97 7.42
C ASN A 564 -22.76 -2.87 8.67
N ALA A 565 -22.03 -3.99 8.62
CA ALA A 565 -21.88 -4.86 9.79
C ALA A 565 -21.06 -4.20 10.90
N GLU A 566 -20.00 -3.50 10.55
CA GLU A 566 -19.17 -2.72 11.49
C GLU A 566 -20.02 -1.64 12.21
N LYS A 567 -20.93 -0.98 11.49
CA LYS A 567 -21.85 0.02 12.05
C LYS A 567 -23.05 -0.51 12.84
N GLY A 568 -23.23 -1.81 12.89
CA GLY A 568 -24.29 -2.45 13.67
C GLY A 568 -25.63 -2.62 12.93
N GLU A 569 -25.70 -2.41 11.62
CA GLU A 569 -26.94 -2.58 10.85
C GLU A 569 -27.53 -4.00 10.93
N TYR A 570 -26.71 -4.99 11.23
CA TYR A 570 -27.12 -6.38 11.38
C TYR A 570 -27.42 -6.80 12.83
N ASP A 571 -27.21 -5.94 13.82
CA ASP A 571 -27.32 -6.32 15.23
C ASP A 571 -28.70 -6.84 15.60
N ASP A 572 -29.75 -6.28 15.01
CA ASP A 572 -31.13 -6.75 15.20
C ASP A 572 -31.61 -7.74 14.13
N ASN A 573 -30.76 -8.06 13.17
CA ASN A 573 -31.08 -8.97 12.08
C ASN A 573 -29.94 -9.97 11.76
N LEU A 574 -29.66 -10.85 12.71
CA LEU A 574 -28.63 -11.87 12.59
C LEU A 574 -28.87 -12.85 11.43
N ALA A 575 -30.13 -13.02 10.99
CA ALA A 575 -30.44 -13.80 9.81
C ALA A 575 -29.87 -13.17 8.53
N ALA A 576 -29.94 -11.83 8.41
CA ALA A 576 -29.36 -11.10 7.31
C ALA A 576 -27.81 -11.14 7.36
N LEU A 577 -27.20 -11.01 8.54
CA LEU A 577 -25.77 -11.19 8.72
C LEU A 577 -25.29 -12.55 8.19
N VAL A 578 -25.94 -13.64 8.60
CA VAL A 578 -25.58 -15.00 8.15
C VAL A 578 -25.82 -15.18 6.66
N ALA A 579 -26.88 -14.59 6.11
CA ALA A 579 -27.16 -14.63 4.67
C ALA A 579 -26.07 -13.91 3.86
N THR A 580 -25.66 -12.73 4.31
CA THR A 580 -24.54 -11.97 3.73
C THR A 580 -23.21 -12.74 3.82
N GLY A 581 -22.89 -13.27 4.99
CA GLY A 581 -21.69 -14.10 5.17
C GLY A 581 -21.68 -15.33 4.26
N ARG A 582 -22.83 -15.94 4.03
CA ARG A 582 -22.99 -17.09 3.12
C ARG A 582 -22.74 -16.70 1.66
N GLU A 583 -23.22 -15.54 1.25
CA GLU A 583 -22.96 -15.00 -0.09
C GLU A 583 -21.48 -14.68 -0.29
N MET A 584 -20.85 -14.03 0.70
CA MET A 584 -19.41 -13.74 0.66
C MET A 584 -18.56 -15.01 0.61
N PHE A 585 -18.92 -16.04 1.37
CA PHE A 585 -18.25 -17.34 1.30
C PHE A 585 -18.34 -17.95 -0.09
N ARG A 586 -19.52 -17.94 -0.72
CA ARG A 586 -19.74 -18.46 -2.06
C ARG A 586 -18.92 -17.70 -3.10
N LEU A 587 -18.92 -16.37 -3.02
CA LEU A 587 -18.11 -15.52 -3.91
C LEU A 587 -16.61 -15.79 -3.75
N GLY A 588 -16.11 -15.93 -2.53
CA GLY A 588 -14.70 -16.29 -2.30
C GLY A 588 -14.33 -17.68 -2.86
N LYS A 589 -15.25 -18.66 -2.77
CA LYS A 589 -15.03 -19.98 -3.39
C LYS A 589 -15.07 -19.91 -4.91
N LEU A 590 -15.98 -19.13 -5.49
CA LEU A 590 -16.02 -18.90 -6.94
C LEU A 590 -14.76 -18.20 -7.44
N GLU A 591 -14.24 -17.23 -6.68
CA GLU A 591 -12.98 -16.58 -7.01
C GLU A 591 -11.82 -17.58 -7.06
N GLN A 592 -11.72 -18.46 -6.06
CA GLN A 592 -10.71 -19.52 -6.05
C GLN A 592 -10.84 -20.42 -7.29
N ILE A 593 -12.04 -20.89 -7.60
CA ILE A 593 -12.32 -21.75 -8.78
C ILE A 593 -11.98 -21.01 -10.08
N ALA A 594 -12.37 -19.73 -10.18
CA ALA A 594 -12.06 -18.91 -11.35
C ALA A 594 -10.56 -18.72 -11.55
N ARG A 595 -9.82 -18.51 -10.46
CA ARG A 595 -8.35 -18.41 -10.48
C ARG A 595 -7.68 -19.69 -10.94
N GLU A 596 -8.13 -20.83 -10.41
CA GLU A 596 -7.65 -22.16 -10.82
C GLU A 596 -7.96 -22.41 -12.31
N LYS A 597 -9.19 -22.09 -12.76
CA LYS A 597 -9.58 -22.21 -14.16
C LYS A 597 -8.74 -21.31 -15.07
N ALA A 598 -8.59 -20.04 -14.71
CA ALA A 598 -7.75 -19.09 -15.45
C ALA A 598 -6.30 -19.60 -15.56
N GLY A 599 -5.78 -20.24 -14.50
CA GLY A 599 -4.48 -20.90 -14.51
C GLY A 599 -4.32 -22.03 -15.53
N THR A 600 -5.40 -22.71 -15.89
CA THR A 600 -5.39 -23.81 -16.86
C THR A 600 -5.58 -23.39 -18.32
N LEU A 601 -6.07 -22.17 -18.54
CA LEU A 601 -6.34 -21.68 -19.89
C LEU A 601 -5.07 -21.16 -20.56
N VAL A 602 -4.88 -21.54 -21.78
CA VAL A 602 -3.77 -21.08 -22.64
C VAL A 602 -4.07 -19.71 -23.24
N LEU A 603 -5.32 -19.49 -23.66
CA LEU A 603 -5.83 -18.20 -24.14
C LEU A 603 -6.83 -17.67 -23.12
N VAL A 604 -6.51 -16.60 -22.42
CA VAL A 604 -7.28 -16.15 -21.26
C VAL A 604 -7.42 -14.64 -21.16
N ASP A 605 -8.67 -14.21 -20.94
CA ASP A 605 -9.00 -12.95 -20.30
C ASP A 605 -9.48 -13.26 -18.87
N GLU A 606 -8.66 -12.97 -17.88
CA GLU A 606 -8.92 -13.35 -16.49
C GLU A 606 -10.19 -12.72 -15.94
N ILE A 607 -10.50 -11.47 -16.32
CA ILE A 607 -11.70 -10.76 -15.86
C ILE A 607 -12.96 -11.48 -16.31
N GLU A 608 -12.97 -11.91 -17.57
CA GLU A 608 -14.10 -12.63 -18.14
C GLU A 608 -14.30 -14.00 -17.50
N VAL A 609 -13.24 -14.67 -17.06
CA VAL A 609 -13.33 -15.92 -16.29
C VAL A 609 -14.03 -15.69 -14.96
N TYR A 610 -13.62 -14.68 -14.19
CA TYR A 610 -14.23 -14.37 -12.90
C TYR A 610 -15.71 -14.00 -13.04
N LEU A 611 -16.02 -13.10 -13.97
CA LEU A 611 -17.41 -12.68 -14.22
C LEU A 611 -18.27 -13.81 -14.73
N ALA A 612 -17.74 -14.71 -15.58
CA ALA A 612 -18.50 -15.84 -16.08
C ALA A 612 -19.05 -16.73 -14.96
N TYR A 613 -18.21 -17.08 -13.97
CA TYR A 613 -18.65 -17.84 -12.82
C TYR A 613 -19.65 -17.08 -11.96
N GLN A 614 -19.40 -15.82 -11.66
CA GLN A 614 -20.28 -14.99 -10.83
C GLN A 614 -21.66 -14.82 -11.49
N ASN A 615 -21.71 -14.38 -12.75
CA ASN A 615 -22.95 -14.05 -13.42
C ASN A 615 -23.77 -15.31 -13.77
N LYS A 616 -23.13 -16.36 -14.27
CA LYS A 616 -23.85 -17.59 -14.65
C LYS A 616 -24.32 -18.39 -13.45
N LEU A 617 -23.62 -18.34 -12.33
CA LEU A 617 -24.00 -19.02 -11.09
C LEU A 617 -24.77 -18.11 -10.12
N ARG A 618 -25.12 -16.89 -10.52
CA ARG A 618 -25.90 -15.94 -9.72
C ARG A 618 -27.19 -16.58 -9.15
N LYS A 619 -28.03 -17.13 -10.01
CA LYS A 619 -29.28 -17.76 -9.59
C LYS A 619 -29.08 -19.08 -8.84
N PRO A 620 -28.29 -20.06 -9.34
CA PRO A 620 -28.05 -21.33 -8.66
C PRO A 620 -27.46 -21.21 -7.25
N LEU A 621 -26.65 -20.19 -7.01
CA LEU A 621 -26.00 -19.91 -5.73
C LEU A 621 -26.69 -18.79 -4.93
N GLY A 622 -27.72 -18.15 -5.45
CA GLY A 622 -28.45 -17.07 -4.77
C GLY A 622 -27.57 -15.89 -4.44
N LEU A 623 -26.75 -15.45 -5.39
CA LEU A 623 -25.91 -14.26 -5.24
C LEU A 623 -26.75 -13.02 -5.55
N THR A 624 -26.89 -12.15 -4.56
CA THR A 624 -27.71 -10.93 -4.66
C THR A 624 -26.90 -9.68 -5.01
N SER A 625 -25.62 -9.66 -4.66
CA SER A 625 -24.70 -8.57 -4.91
C SER A 625 -24.07 -8.59 -6.31
N VAL A 626 -24.34 -9.61 -7.12
CA VAL A 626 -23.75 -9.78 -8.45
C VAL A 626 -24.73 -9.33 -9.53
N THR A 627 -24.24 -8.65 -10.54
CA THR A 627 -25.02 -8.24 -11.72
C THR A 627 -25.42 -9.43 -12.59
N ALA A 628 -26.42 -9.23 -13.47
CA ALA A 628 -26.97 -10.33 -14.28
C ALA A 628 -26.22 -10.52 -15.60
N GLU A 629 -25.68 -9.45 -16.16
CA GLU A 629 -25.18 -9.42 -17.53
C GLU A 629 -23.65 -9.25 -17.56
N MET A 630 -23.04 -9.83 -18.58
CA MET A 630 -21.66 -9.59 -18.99
C MET A 630 -21.59 -9.61 -20.51
N ARG A 631 -20.65 -8.85 -21.06
CA ARG A 631 -20.55 -8.69 -22.52
C ARG A 631 -19.81 -9.83 -23.20
N PHE A 632 -18.75 -10.32 -22.59
CA PHE A 632 -17.77 -11.17 -23.25
C PHE A 632 -17.72 -12.61 -22.74
N PHE A 633 -18.85 -13.18 -22.31
CA PHE A 633 -18.90 -14.58 -21.84
C PHE A 633 -18.23 -15.55 -22.81
N GLY A 634 -18.42 -15.37 -24.12
CA GLY A 634 -17.86 -16.24 -25.15
C GLY A 634 -16.35 -16.33 -25.16
N VAL A 635 -15.63 -15.34 -24.56
CA VAL A 635 -14.15 -15.33 -24.49
C VAL A 635 -13.60 -15.82 -23.16
N SER A 636 -14.46 -16.06 -22.16
CA SER A 636 -14.06 -16.53 -20.83
C SER A 636 -13.41 -17.92 -20.81
N GLY A 637 -13.64 -18.74 -21.84
CA GLY A 637 -13.19 -20.13 -21.82
C GLY A 637 -13.88 -21.03 -20.78
N VAL A 638 -14.93 -20.51 -20.13
CA VAL A 638 -15.72 -21.25 -19.14
C VAL A 638 -16.84 -22.03 -19.84
N THR A 639 -16.89 -23.34 -19.64
CA THR A 639 -17.88 -24.23 -20.23
C THR A 639 -19.06 -24.49 -19.31
N VAL A 640 -20.15 -25.05 -19.84
CA VAL A 640 -21.29 -25.47 -19.02
C VAL A 640 -20.88 -26.53 -18.00
N THR A 641 -19.95 -27.42 -18.35
CA THR A 641 -19.41 -28.43 -17.44
C THR A 641 -18.65 -27.80 -16.30
N ASP A 642 -17.81 -26.77 -16.57
CA ASP A 642 -17.11 -26.03 -15.55
C ASP A 642 -18.08 -25.35 -14.56
N LEU A 643 -19.15 -24.74 -15.07
CA LEU A 643 -20.18 -24.11 -14.24
C LEU A 643 -20.90 -25.11 -13.34
N GLN A 644 -21.28 -26.27 -13.87
CA GLN A 644 -21.94 -27.35 -13.10
C GLN A 644 -20.99 -27.90 -12.02
N ALA A 645 -19.73 -28.11 -12.35
CA ALA A 645 -18.71 -28.55 -11.39
C ALA A 645 -18.50 -27.52 -10.27
N ALA A 646 -18.39 -26.25 -10.63
CA ALA A 646 -18.24 -25.16 -9.68
C ALA A 646 -19.44 -25.01 -8.74
N GLU A 647 -20.66 -25.11 -9.26
CA GLU A 647 -21.88 -25.10 -8.44
C GLU A 647 -21.87 -26.21 -7.39
N LEU A 648 -21.55 -27.44 -7.79
CA LEU A 648 -21.44 -28.57 -6.87
C LEU A 648 -20.34 -28.39 -5.83
N GLN A 649 -19.17 -27.91 -6.26
CA GLN A 649 -18.03 -27.66 -5.39
C GLN A 649 -18.33 -26.59 -4.33
N VAL A 650 -18.91 -25.45 -4.73
CA VAL A 650 -19.30 -24.37 -3.81
C VAL A 650 -20.34 -24.87 -2.81
N LYS A 651 -21.38 -25.59 -3.26
CA LYS A 651 -22.41 -26.16 -2.38
C LYS A 651 -21.86 -27.22 -1.41
N ALA A 652 -20.87 -28.00 -1.84
CA ALA A 652 -20.18 -28.96 -0.97
C ALA A 652 -19.32 -28.25 0.07
N ALA A 653 -18.50 -27.29 -0.34
CA ALA A 653 -17.67 -26.48 0.54
C ALA A 653 -18.52 -25.71 1.57
N GLU A 654 -19.68 -25.17 1.16
CA GLU A 654 -20.59 -24.50 2.08
C GLU A 654 -21.07 -25.41 3.20
N LYS A 655 -21.32 -26.69 2.92
CA LYS A 655 -21.76 -27.65 3.95
C LYS A 655 -20.67 -28.00 4.95
N SER A 656 -19.41 -28.05 4.51
CA SER A 656 -18.27 -28.50 5.34
C SER A 656 -17.47 -27.36 5.94
N GLU A 657 -17.33 -26.22 5.27
CA GLU A 657 -16.36 -25.18 5.61
C GLU A 657 -16.98 -23.86 6.06
N PHE A 658 -18.24 -23.57 5.68
CA PHE A 658 -18.85 -22.26 5.93
C PHE A 658 -18.84 -21.85 7.40
N ARG A 659 -19.10 -22.78 8.32
CA ARG A 659 -19.11 -22.47 9.75
C ARG A 659 -17.73 -22.05 10.26
N GLU A 660 -16.69 -22.72 9.82
CA GLU A 660 -15.30 -22.40 10.19
C GLU A 660 -14.86 -21.08 9.55
N TRP A 661 -15.28 -20.84 8.32
CA TRP A 661 -15.03 -19.57 7.64
C TRP A 661 -15.72 -18.41 8.36
N MET A 662 -16.97 -18.57 8.80
CA MET A 662 -17.71 -17.56 9.56
C MET A 662 -16.98 -17.14 10.83
N LEU A 663 -16.33 -18.07 11.53
CA LEU A 663 -15.54 -17.76 12.74
C LEU A 663 -14.38 -16.80 12.47
N GLN A 664 -13.90 -16.72 11.21
CA GLN A 664 -12.78 -15.86 10.80
C GLN A 664 -13.25 -14.60 10.09
N TRP A 665 -14.55 -14.46 9.86
CA TRP A 665 -15.12 -13.35 9.10
C TRP A 665 -15.23 -12.09 9.98
N GLY A 666 -14.48 -11.01 9.62
CA GLY A 666 -14.39 -9.78 10.39
C GLY A 666 -15.74 -9.16 10.80
N PRO A 667 -16.71 -9.01 9.89
CA PRO A 667 -18.02 -8.46 10.25
C PRO A 667 -18.77 -9.23 11.34
N LEU A 668 -18.56 -10.54 11.44
CA LEU A 668 -19.11 -11.32 12.56
C LEU A 668 -18.48 -10.88 13.88
N HIS A 669 -17.17 -10.64 13.91
CA HIS A 669 -16.48 -10.22 15.12
C HIS A 669 -17.02 -8.88 15.63
N SER A 670 -17.23 -7.90 14.74
CA SER A 670 -17.81 -6.59 15.09
C SER A 670 -19.21 -6.72 15.73
N VAL A 671 -20.05 -7.62 15.22
CA VAL A 671 -21.37 -7.90 15.81
C VAL A 671 -21.24 -8.60 17.17
N LEU A 672 -20.33 -9.57 17.29
CA LEU A 672 -20.11 -10.29 18.56
C LEU A 672 -19.52 -9.39 19.66
N GLU A 673 -18.66 -8.43 19.31
CA GLU A 673 -18.13 -7.42 20.22
C GLU A 673 -19.23 -6.57 20.83
N ARG A 674 -20.24 -6.18 20.06
CA ARG A 674 -21.39 -5.44 20.59
C ARG A 674 -22.38 -6.31 21.34
N LYS A 675 -22.55 -7.59 20.94
CA LYS A 675 -23.50 -8.53 21.57
C LYS A 675 -22.99 -9.19 22.85
N ALA A 676 -21.66 -9.40 22.95
CA ALA A 676 -21.03 -10.11 24.06
C ALA A 676 -19.63 -9.53 24.37
N PRO A 677 -19.50 -8.24 24.66
CA PRO A 677 -18.21 -7.54 24.76
C PRO A 677 -17.27 -8.18 25.79
N GLU A 678 -17.76 -8.50 26.97
CA GLU A 678 -16.93 -9.11 28.04
C GLU A 678 -16.34 -10.47 27.64
N ARG A 679 -17.14 -11.29 26.95
CA ARG A 679 -16.69 -12.64 26.51
C ARG A 679 -15.68 -12.54 25.36
N ILE A 680 -15.86 -11.61 24.44
CA ILE A 680 -14.91 -11.39 23.34
C ILE A 680 -13.60 -10.83 23.88
N ASN A 681 -13.65 -9.86 24.78
CA ASN A 681 -12.45 -9.30 25.41
C ASN A 681 -11.67 -10.38 26.17
N ALA A 682 -12.34 -11.22 26.96
CA ALA A 682 -11.69 -12.34 27.66
C ALA A 682 -11.02 -13.33 26.69
N LEU A 683 -11.64 -13.61 25.53
CA LEU A 683 -11.04 -14.48 24.51
C LEU A 683 -9.81 -13.82 23.85
N ARG A 684 -9.83 -12.51 23.63
CA ARG A 684 -8.70 -11.75 23.07
C ARG A 684 -7.53 -11.70 24.06
N GLU A 685 -7.79 -11.39 25.31
CA GLU A 685 -6.77 -11.43 26.37
C GLU A 685 -6.12 -12.83 26.46
N LYS A 686 -6.96 -13.86 26.40
CA LYS A 686 -6.46 -15.23 26.35
C LYS A 686 -5.61 -15.51 25.11
N GLN A 687 -5.99 -15.01 23.95
CA GLN A 687 -5.23 -15.15 22.70
C GLN A 687 -3.83 -14.55 22.83
N ILE A 688 -3.71 -13.37 23.43
CA ILE A 688 -2.41 -12.72 23.70
C ILE A 688 -1.57 -13.58 24.62
N SER A 689 -2.14 -14.03 25.75
CA SER A 689 -1.45 -14.92 26.70
C SER A 689 -1.02 -16.25 26.06
N ASP A 690 -1.85 -16.84 25.20
CA ASP A 690 -1.55 -18.09 24.50
C ASP A 690 -0.42 -17.88 23.46
N TYR A 691 -0.41 -16.73 22.77
CA TYR A 691 0.68 -16.35 21.87
C TYR A 691 2.02 -16.26 22.63
N GLU A 692 2.06 -15.51 23.74
CA GLU A 692 3.28 -15.35 24.53
C GLU A 692 3.82 -16.69 25.02
N LYS A 693 2.93 -17.55 25.53
CA LYS A 693 3.32 -18.89 26.02
C LYS A 693 3.88 -19.74 24.87
N ALA A 694 3.22 -19.74 23.73
CA ALA A 694 3.65 -20.49 22.55
C ALA A 694 5.00 -19.97 22.03
N TYR A 695 5.17 -18.64 21.94
CA TYR A 695 6.42 -18.03 21.53
C TYR A 695 7.57 -18.35 22.47
N ARG A 696 7.38 -18.20 23.78
CA ARG A 696 8.40 -18.58 24.79
C ARG A 696 8.79 -20.06 24.70
N MET A 697 7.80 -20.94 24.57
CA MET A 697 8.05 -22.37 24.42
C MET A 697 8.88 -22.67 23.18
N LEU A 698 8.51 -22.11 22.03
CA LEU A 698 9.23 -22.30 20.77
C LEU A 698 10.62 -21.65 20.80
N SER A 699 10.76 -20.49 21.43
CA SER A 699 12.06 -19.83 21.63
C SER A 699 12.98 -20.69 22.51
N ASP A 700 12.47 -21.25 23.62
CA ASP A 700 13.25 -22.07 24.53
C ASP A 700 13.63 -23.45 23.94
N THR A 701 12.78 -24.01 23.07
CA THR A 701 12.99 -25.33 22.50
C THR A 701 13.73 -25.34 21.16
N GLU A 702 13.63 -24.26 20.39
CA GLU A 702 14.16 -24.18 19.01
C GLU A 702 15.21 -23.09 18.83
N LEU A 703 14.94 -21.80 19.22
CA LEU A 703 15.88 -20.70 19.00
C LEU A 703 17.11 -20.75 19.89
N LYS A 704 16.89 -20.86 21.22
CA LYS A 704 18.00 -20.87 22.19
C LYS A 704 18.95 -22.04 21.97
N PRO A 705 18.48 -23.30 21.79
CA PRO A 705 19.38 -24.43 21.58
C PRO A 705 20.14 -24.33 20.24
N SER A 706 19.56 -23.67 19.23
CA SER A 706 20.17 -23.50 17.90
C SER A 706 21.06 -22.25 17.80
N GLY A 707 21.17 -21.44 18.87
CA GLY A 707 21.94 -20.18 18.84
C GLY A 707 21.37 -19.12 17.89
N LEU A 708 20.07 -19.20 17.56
CA LEU A 708 19.39 -18.34 16.57
C LEU A 708 18.60 -17.20 17.24
N VAL A 709 18.76 -16.96 18.53
CA VAL A 709 18.21 -15.79 19.21
C VAL A 709 18.82 -14.51 18.60
N GLY A 710 17.99 -13.57 18.16
CA GLY A 710 18.40 -12.38 17.43
C GLY A 710 18.51 -12.57 15.92
N ASN A 711 18.27 -13.79 15.39
CA ASN A 711 18.14 -14.00 13.96
C ASN A 711 16.70 -13.68 13.51
N THR A 712 16.53 -12.60 12.76
CA THR A 712 15.23 -12.05 12.36
C THR A 712 14.33 -13.05 11.61
N ASP A 713 14.90 -13.88 10.71
CA ASP A 713 14.13 -14.85 9.95
C ASP A 713 13.66 -16.03 10.83
N ALA A 714 14.52 -16.52 11.69
CA ALA A 714 14.17 -17.57 12.63
C ALA A 714 13.10 -17.12 13.64
N GLU A 715 13.24 -15.92 14.19
CA GLU A 715 12.26 -15.32 15.10
C GLU A 715 10.91 -15.06 14.39
N ARG A 716 10.93 -14.62 13.14
CA ARG A 716 9.72 -14.45 12.33
C ARG A 716 8.97 -15.77 12.12
N ILE A 717 9.69 -16.86 11.83
CA ILE A 717 9.09 -18.19 11.63
C ILE A 717 8.41 -18.65 12.91
N ILE A 718 9.08 -18.51 14.06
CA ILE A 718 8.54 -18.91 15.37
C ILE A 718 7.38 -18.02 15.77
N GLY A 719 7.47 -16.70 15.55
CA GLY A 719 6.39 -15.75 15.78
C GLY A 719 5.13 -16.11 14.98
N THR A 720 5.29 -16.46 13.70
CA THR A 720 4.17 -16.92 12.86
C THR A 720 3.52 -18.18 13.40
N ARG A 721 4.31 -19.19 13.78
CA ARG A 721 3.80 -20.46 14.36
C ARG A 721 3.08 -20.24 15.71
N ALA A 722 3.61 -19.38 16.55
CA ALA A 722 2.99 -19.00 17.82
C ALA A 722 1.64 -18.28 17.59
N MET A 723 1.60 -17.37 16.59
CA MET A 723 0.39 -16.66 16.23
C MET A 723 -0.69 -17.60 15.66
N GLU A 724 -0.32 -18.54 14.80
CA GLU A 724 -1.25 -19.55 14.28
C GLU A 724 -1.84 -20.42 15.40
N SER A 725 -1.02 -20.82 16.38
CA SER A 725 -1.47 -21.57 17.52
C SER A 725 -2.46 -20.78 18.40
N ALA A 726 -2.14 -19.52 18.69
CA ALA A 726 -3.00 -18.64 19.47
C ALA A 726 -4.31 -18.30 18.73
N LYS A 727 -4.24 -18.07 17.42
CA LYS A 727 -5.41 -17.87 16.56
C LYS A 727 -6.34 -19.08 16.58
N LYS A 728 -5.78 -20.28 16.49
CA LYS A 728 -6.57 -21.52 16.58
C LYS A 728 -7.29 -21.64 17.92
N ALA A 729 -6.59 -21.40 19.03
CA ALA A 729 -7.17 -21.42 20.37
C ALA A 729 -8.27 -20.36 20.54
N PHE A 730 -8.10 -19.18 19.99
CA PHE A 730 -9.12 -18.12 19.96
C PHE A 730 -10.37 -18.56 19.21
N LEU A 731 -10.23 -19.12 18.01
CA LEU A 731 -11.36 -19.59 17.20
C LEU A 731 -12.09 -20.75 17.88
N ASP A 732 -11.37 -21.65 18.54
CA ASP A 732 -11.96 -22.73 19.34
C ASP A 732 -12.76 -22.19 20.53
N GLY A 733 -12.28 -21.14 21.17
CA GLY A 733 -13.00 -20.42 22.22
C GLY A 733 -14.20 -19.62 21.73
N LEU A 734 -14.13 -19.10 20.50
CA LEU A 734 -15.21 -18.33 19.88
C LEU A 734 -16.40 -19.22 19.45
N ARG A 735 -16.12 -20.47 19.07
CA ARG A 735 -17.11 -21.42 18.54
C ARG A 735 -18.35 -21.59 19.42
N PRO A 736 -18.26 -21.82 20.76
CA PRO A 736 -19.44 -21.92 21.61
C PRO A 736 -20.30 -20.64 21.61
N LEU A 737 -19.67 -19.47 21.58
CA LEU A 737 -20.36 -18.17 21.56
C LEU A 737 -21.13 -17.98 20.25
N VAL A 738 -20.50 -18.31 19.14
CA VAL A 738 -21.14 -18.25 17.81
C VAL A 738 -22.31 -19.26 17.72
N ASP A 739 -22.18 -20.45 18.30
CA ASP A 739 -23.25 -21.43 18.35
C ASP A 739 -24.45 -20.99 19.20
N GLU A 740 -24.20 -20.30 20.28
CA GLU A 740 -25.24 -19.73 21.14
C GLU A 740 -26.00 -18.62 20.43
N ILE A 741 -25.28 -17.69 19.79
CA ILE A 741 -25.88 -16.49 19.18
C ILE A 741 -26.47 -16.79 17.79
N LEU A 742 -25.77 -17.55 16.96
CA LEU A 742 -26.10 -17.78 15.55
C LEU A 742 -26.53 -19.20 15.21
N GLY A 743 -26.46 -20.16 16.12
CA GLY A 743 -26.61 -21.58 15.80
C GLY A 743 -27.93 -21.94 15.10
N SER A 744 -29.02 -21.24 15.41
CA SER A 744 -30.32 -21.42 14.74
C SER A 744 -30.29 -20.94 13.28
N TYR A 745 -29.59 -19.83 13.00
CA TYR A 745 -29.47 -19.22 11.67
C TYR A 745 -28.46 -19.96 10.80
N LEU A 746 -27.39 -20.51 11.39
CA LEU A 746 -26.39 -21.30 10.66
C LEU A 746 -26.98 -22.63 10.17
N LYS A 747 -27.94 -23.21 10.90
CA LYS A 747 -28.65 -24.46 10.55
C LYS A 747 -29.80 -24.24 9.59
N ALA A 748 -30.34 -23.03 9.50
CA ALA A 748 -31.51 -22.75 8.67
C ALA A 748 -31.14 -22.87 7.19
N ARG A 749 -31.62 -23.95 6.54
CA ARG A 749 -31.69 -24.01 5.08
C ARG A 749 -32.83 -23.08 4.64
N ARG A 750 -32.53 -21.96 3.95
CA ARG A 750 -33.58 -21.29 3.17
C ARG A 750 -34.18 -22.32 2.20
N ARG A 751 -35.42 -22.72 2.43
CA ARG A 751 -36.22 -23.27 1.35
C ARG A 751 -36.37 -22.14 0.34
N LEU A 752 -35.62 -22.22 -0.74
CA LEU A 752 -35.87 -21.41 -1.94
C LEU A 752 -37.23 -21.86 -2.47
N ASN A 753 -38.28 -21.07 -2.21
CA ASN A 753 -39.52 -21.13 -2.95
C ASN A 753 -39.37 -20.32 -4.23
#